data_f7e333b728e710fabc69a81fcc72ea9c
#
_entry.id   f7e333b728e710fabc69a81fcc72ea9c
#
_cell.length_a   1.000
_cell.length_b   1.000
_cell.length_c   1.000
_cell.angle_alpha   90.00
_cell.angle_beta   90.00
_cell.angle_gamma   90.00
#
_symmetry.space_group_name_H-M   'P 1'
#
loop_
_entity.id
_entity.type
_entity.pdbx_description
1 polymer ?
#
loop_
_entity_poly.entity_id
_entity_poly.type
_entity_poly.pdbx_seq_one_letter_code
_entity_poly.pdbx_strand_id
1 'polypeptide(L)'
;MEHREGRPPVFYDPHQRRWRWVKRAAQMTGLIGSGLFTAVVGAVLINPALPSLGLRPSASLPQRHHLAPPKPERPAGYLEHRFRRSKSALEEAAVRGKTSSRPVKPSPPPRAFPLYAFFVNWDDASQTSLRLHLDQVDVLVPEWLHLDGTAGAIKLDDEPRQLQITKFVRDRRPALPIVPLINNFDGATMTWGSSQLGAVLASEPARRQLIANLLAYIQQRQFAGVNIDFESVPAASQPHLLRFMTELYAAFKPLNLQVSQSVPLDDPAFDYRALARVTDALLLMAYDEHASESDAGPVASHDWFADLVSRRGAEVGPSKAIVALGNYGYDWRDRKPNGDEVSFQDALRIARESEGKIALAADSLNPAFDYYDDQNKPRHVWFLDAVTAFNSLRVLRDEPWHGIALWRLGSEDPSIWTLLARRADLGPATAQALSSLRYGYDVDYEGLGEVLQVTATPSDGSRTVKVDPTSGLIIGEELTAFPSPYVITRRGHDARKLIALTFDDGPDPVYTPAILATLAEKQAPATFFIIGLNADLHPSLLQRIVDAGHEIGNHTFTHPDVSQVSPRQFRLEMNATERLFEARLGVRSLLFRPPYAEDIEPETPDQVAPLLFVSERGYYTIGMGIDPNDWQTPGVDAIIDRIMTGAATGVGQIVLLHDSGGDRTQTVAALPAIIDGLRQRGFTLVTVSTLLGVPREAVMPPVPPSTRWLLTGADAAFLATGAGDALLRLMFLLGIVLGLLRLLTICVLAVLQKLRPHRVPRAAGAAGIAGTA
;
A
#
# COMPACT_ATOMS: atom_id res chain seq x y z
N MET A 1 82.93 -14.70 -26.54
CA MET A 1 81.51 -14.20 -26.52
C MET A 1 80.62 -15.38 -26.80
N GLU A 2 80.18 -16.09 -25.78
CA GLU A 2 79.27 -17.23 -25.92
C GLU A 2 77.78 -16.71 -25.70
N HIS A 3 76.97 -16.87 -26.75
CA HIS A 3 75.54 -16.65 -26.67
C HIS A 3 74.93 -17.80 -25.88
N ARG A 4 74.45 -17.49 -24.67
CA ARG A 4 73.51 -18.37 -23.93
C ARG A 4 72.12 -18.30 -24.61
N GLU A 5 71.81 -19.37 -25.36
CA GLU A 5 70.44 -19.61 -25.84
C GLU A 5 69.51 -19.78 -24.63
N GLY A 6 68.52 -18.84 -24.50
CA GLY A 6 67.48 -18.93 -23.49
C GLY A 6 66.52 -20.06 -23.82
N ARG A 7 66.25 -20.96 -22.88
CA ARG A 7 65.18 -21.97 -23.00
C ARG A 7 63.84 -21.27 -23.23
N PRO A 8 63.06 -21.73 -24.23
CA PRO A 8 61.75 -21.14 -24.48
C PRO A 8 60.82 -21.30 -23.25
N PRO A 9 59.89 -20.32 -22.95
CA PRO A 9 59.02 -20.43 -21.83
C PRO A 9 58.09 -21.64 -21.95
N VAL A 10 57.78 -22.30 -20.82
CA VAL A 10 57.04 -23.56 -20.71
C VAL A 10 55.64 -23.54 -21.40
N PHE A 11 55.15 -22.36 -21.73
CA PHE A 11 53.84 -22.14 -22.38
C PHE A 11 53.96 -21.62 -23.83
N TYR A 12 55.06 -21.75 -24.49
CA TYR A 12 55.28 -21.31 -25.89
C TYR A 12 54.48 -22.20 -26.85
N ASP A 13 53.42 -21.69 -27.49
CA ASP A 13 52.67 -22.37 -28.56
C ASP A 13 52.83 -21.59 -29.88
N PRO A 14 53.82 -21.82 -30.65
CA PRO A 14 54.20 -21.08 -31.88
C PRO A 14 53.13 -21.16 -32.96
N HIS A 15 52.21 -22.12 -32.90
CA HIS A 15 51.15 -22.31 -33.88
C HIS A 15 49.75 -21.95 -33.34
N GLN A 16 49.65 -21.44 -32.11
CA GLN A 16 48.39 -21.08 -31.44
C GLN A 16 47.29 -22.17 -31.48
N ARG A 17 47.68 -23.45 -31.66
CA ARG A 17 46.70 -24.57 -31.79
C ARG A 17 45.94 -24.79 -30.51
N ARG A 18 46.60 -24.70 -29.36
CA ARG A 18 45.97 -24.82 -28.03
C ARG A 18 45.04 -23.63 -27.75
N TRP A 19 45.52 -22.42 -28.09
CA TRP A 19 44.68 -21.20 -27.92
C TRP A 19 43.44 -21.22 -28.81
N ARG A 20 43.53 -21.69 -30.04
CA ARG A 20 42.37 -21.86 -30.93
C ARG A 20 41.37 -22.89 -30.40
N TRP A 21 41.83 -23.94 -29.76
CA TRP A 21 40.98 -24.94 -29.11
C TRP A 21 40.27 -24.36 -27.87
N VAL A 22 40.97 -23.68 -26.97
CA VAL A 22 40.43 -23.00 -25.79
C VAL A 22 39.41 -21.94 -26.21
N LYS A 23 39.71 -21.14 -27.23
CA LYS A 23 38.79 -20.11 -27.74
C LYS A 23 37.51 -20.73 -28.34
N ARG A 24 37.62 -21.82 -29.07
CA ARG A 24 36.46 -22.55 -29.61
C ARG A 24 35.62 -23.21 -28.50
N ALA A 25 36.25 -23.82 -27.55
CA ALA A 25 35.59 -24.40 -26.39
C ALA A 25 34.83 -23.31 -25.59
N ALA A 26 35.45 -22.16 -25.28
CA ALA A 26 34.82 -21.03 -24.61
C ALA A 26 33.67 -20.44 -25.43
N GLN A 27 33.80 -20.34 -26.75
CA GLN A 27 32.72 -19.88 -27.64
C GLN A 27 31.55 -20.86 -27.68
N MET A 28 31.80 -22.15 -27.73
CA MET A 28 30.74 -23.19 -27.69
C MET A 28 30.05 -23.22 -26.35
N THR A 29 30.78 -23.13 -25.24
CA THR A 29 30.20 -23.05 -23.89
C THR A 29 29.35 -21.77 -23.73
N GLY A 30 29.80 -20.63 -24.25
CA GLY A 30 29.05 -19.38 -24.26
C GLY A 30 27.78 -19.46 -25.11
N LEU A 31 27.81 -20.10 -26.28
CA LEU A 31 26.62 -20.31 -27.12
C LEU A 31 25.61 -21.26 -26.49
N ILE A 32 26.05 -22.35 -25.88
CA ILE A 32 25.20 -23.30 -25.19
C ILE A 32 24.58 -22.61 -23.95
N GLY A 33 25.35 -21.88 -23.15
CA GLY A 33 24.87 -21.12 -21.99
C GLY A 33 23.87 -20.04 -22.39
N SER A 34 24.13 -19.30 -23.48
CA SER A 34 23.16 -18.30 -23.98
C SER A 34 21.87 -18.92 -24.50
N GLY A 35 21.97 -20.08 -25.19
CA GLY A 35 20.80 -20.81 -25.67
C GLY A 35 19.94 -21.35 -24.54
N LEU A 36 20.54 -21.94 -23.50
CA LEU A 36 19.83 -22.38 -22.29
C LEU A 36 19.21 -21.22 -21.52
N PHE A 37 19.95 -20.15 -21.34
CA PHE A 37 19.42 -18.93 -20.68
C PHE A 37 18.21 -18.36 -21.44
N THR A 38 18.30 -18.25 -22.77
CA THR A 38 17.20 -17.78 -23.61
C THR A 38 15.98 -18.71 -23.53
N ALA A 39 16.21 -20.03 -23.48
CA ALA A 39 15.13 -21.01 -23.35
C ALA A 39 14.42 -20.91 -21.99
N VAL A 40 15.16 -20.72 -20.88
CA VAL A 40 14.57 -20.51 -19.54
C VAL A 40 13.79 -19.22 -19.46
N VAL A 41 14.40 -18.10 -19.87
CA VAL A 41 13.75 -16.79 -19.89
C VAL A 41 12.50 -16.86 -20.77
N GLY A 42 12.57 -17.51 -21.93
CA GLY A 42 11.43 -17.74 -22.79
C GLY A 42 10.33 -18.56 -22.11
N ALA A 43 10.66 -19.66 -21.45
CA ALA A 43 9.70 -20.51 -20.74
C ALA A 43 9.01 -19.78 -19.58
N VAL A 44 9.76 -18.96 -18.82
CA VAL A 44 9.20 -18.15 -17.71
C VAL A 44 8.32 -17.00 -18.23
N LEU A 45 8.70 -16.38 -19.35
CA LEU A 45 7.94 -15.25 -19.92
C LEU A 45 6.67 -15.69 -20.68
N ILE A 46 6.67 -16.91 -21.25
CA ILE A 46 5.60 -17.42 -22.13
C ILE A 46 4.69 -18.42 -21.38
N ASN A 47 4.62 -18.36 -20.08
CA ASN A 47 3.73 -19.25 -19.34
C ASN A 47 2.28 -19.05 -19.84
N PRO A 48 1.65 -20.06 -20.52
CA PRO A 48 0.30 -19.91 -21.00
C PRO A 48 -0.66 -19.70 -19.82
N ALA A 49 -1.67 -18.86 -20.02
CA ALA A 49 -2.76 -18.73 -19.06
C ALA A 49 -3.29 -20.11 -18.68
N LEU A 50 -3.44 -20.40 -17.40
CA LEU A 50 -4.06 -21.62 -16.94
C LEU A 50 -5.50 -21.63 -17.45
N PRO A 51 -6.03 -22.77 -17.95
CA PRO A 51 -7.43 -22.84 -18.28
C PRO A 51 -8.23 -22.52 -17.01
N SER A 52 -9.11 -21.54 -17.08
CA SER A 52 -10.03 -21.23 -16.01
C SER A 52 -10.75 -22.52 -15.65
N LEU A 53 -10.62 -22.98 -14.43
CA LEU A 53 -11.50 -24.00 -13.91
C LEU A 53 -12.89 -23.41 -13.95
N GLY A 54 -13.70 -23.83 -14.94
CA GLY A 54 -15.07 -23.38 -15.12
C GLY A 54 -15.97 -23.90 -14.00
N LEU A 55 -15.67 -23.49 -12.77
CA LEU A 55 -16.58 -23.64 -11.65
C LEU A 55 -17.66 -22.57 -11.82
N ARG A 56 -18.57 -22.79 -12.79
CA ARG A 56 -19.83 -22.06 -12.80
C ARG A 56 -20.53 -22.38 -11.48
N PRO A 57 -21.01 -21.37 -10.75
CA PRO A 57 -21.87 -21.62 -9.61
C PRO A 57 -23.06 -22.43 -10.11
N SER A 58 -23.17 -23.67 -9.68
CA SER A 58 -24.34 -24.50 -9.95
C SER A 58 -25.42 -24.01 -9.01
N ALA A 59 -26.52 -23.55 -9.57
CA ALA A 59 -27.74 -23.08 -8.95
C ALA A 59 -27.69 -21.65 -8.35
N SER A 60 -28.53 -20.81 -8.90
CA SER A 60 -29.05 -19.60 -8.30
C SER A 60 -29.56 -19.87 -6.89
N LEU A 61 -28.75 -19.53 -5.88
CA LEU A 61 -29.27 -19.33 -4.54
C LEU A 61 -30.19 -18.09 -4.61
N PRO A 62 -31.34 -18.11 -3.91
CA PRO A 62 -32.17 -16.92 -3.82
C PRO A 62 -31.31 -15.79 -3.25
N GLN A 63 -31.31 -14.66 -3.95
CA GLN A 63 -30.69 -13.44 -3.49
C GLN A 63 -31.28 -13.08 -2.11
N ARG A 64 -30.55 -13.39 -1.07
CA ARG A 64 -30.74 -12.73 0.22
C ARG A 64 -29.90 -11.48 0.17
N HIS A 65 -30.55 -10.34 0.14
CA HIS A 65 -29.93 -9.05 0.32
C HIS A 65 -29.28 -9.03 1.71
N HIS A 66 -27.99 -9.27 1.79
CA HIS A 66 -27.22 -9.04 2.99
C HIS A 66 -26.41 -7.78 2.74
N LEU A 67 -26.65 -6.75 3.54
CA LEU A 67 -25.67 -5.72 3.78
C LEU A 67 -24.35 -6.43 4.11
N ALA A 68 -23.25 -5.95 3.57
CA ALA A 68 -21.94 -6.50 3.89
C ALA A 68 -21.82 -6.59 5.41
N PRO A 69 -21.35 -7.71 5.97
CA PRO A 69 -21.10 -7.77 7.39
C PRO A 69 -20.21 -6.60 7.78
N PRO A 70 -20.38 -6.03 9.00
CA PRO A 70 -19.50 -4.96 9.48
C PRO A 70 -18.07 -5.39 9.24
N LYS A 71 -17.23 -4.48 8.69
CA LYS A 71 -15.81 -4.74 8.43
C LYS A 71 -15.25 -5.41 9.69
N PRO A 72 -14.63 -6.60 9.60
CA PRO A 72 -14.06 -7.24 10.77
C PRO A 72 -13.08 -6.26 11.41
N GLU A 73 -13.22 -6.05 12.72
CA GLU A 73 -12.22 -5.28 13.48
C GLU A 73 -10.86 -5.90 13.20
N ARG A 74 -9.94 -5.11 12.66
CA ARG A 74 -8.58 -5.57 12.30
C ARG A 74 -7.92 -6.14 13.55
N PRO A 75 -7.27 -7.31 13.48
CA PRO A 75 -6.49 -7.82 14.60
C PRO A 75 -5.51 -6.74 15.09
N ALA A 76 -5.42 -6.52 16.39
CA ALA A 76 -4.60 -5.46 17.00
C ALA A 76 -3.10 -5.47 16.60
N GLY A 77 -2.60 -6.52 15.97
CA GLY A 77 -1.23 -6.64 15.44
C GLY A 77 -1.05 -6.19 13.99
N TYR A 78 -2.14 -6.03 13.22
CA TYR A 78 -2.04 -5.72 11.78
C TYR A 78 -1.37 -4.37 11.50
N LEU A 79 -1.71 -3.34 12.29
CA LEU A 79 -1.10 -2.01 12.18
C LEU A 79 0.37 -2.00 12.61
N GLU A 80 0.71 -2.75 13.69
CA GLU A 80 2.08 -2.84 14.20
C GLU A 80 3.02 -3.54 13.21
N HIS A 81 2.52 -4.49 12.44
CA HIS A 81 3.25 -5.19 11.40
C HIS A 81 3.58 -4.26 10.21
N ARG A 82 2.66 -3.40 9.81
CA ARG A 82 2.85 -2.38 8.76
C ARG A 82 3.85 -1.31 9.19
N PHE A 83 3.81 -0.88 10.47
CA PHE A 83 4.70 0.14 11.05
C PHE A 83 6.19 -0.27 11.11
N ARG A 84 6.51 -1.52 11.45
CA ARG A 84 7.91 -1.97 11.56
C ARG A 84 8.61 -2.10 10.22
N ARG A 85 7.89 -2.35 9.14
CA ARG A 85 8.45 -2.57 7.79
C ARG A 85 8.75 -1.31 7.01
N SER A 86 7.96 -0.27 7.17
CA SER A 86 8.27 1.03 6.56
C SER A 86 9.68 1.50 6.91
N LYS A 87 10.20 1.10 8.07
CA LYS A 87 11.52 1.47 8.53
C LYS A 87 12.66 0.72 7.82
N SER A 88 12.53 -0.59 7.58
CA SER A 88 13.57 -1.36 6.87
C SER A 88 13.60 -1.08 5.37
N ALA A 89 12.44 -0.90 4.73
CA ALA A 89 12.34 -0.55 3.31
C ALA A 89 12.88 0.85 3.00
N LEU A 90 12.77 1.79 3.94
CA LEU A 90 13.33 3.13 3.81
C LEU A 90 14.85 3.15 3.91
N GLU A 91 15.43 2.29 4.76
CA GLU A 91 16.89 2.17 4.88
C GLU A 91 17.51 1.52 3.63
N GLU A 92 16.86 0.53 3.01
CA GLU A 92 17.32 -0.08 1.75
C GLU A 92 17.12 0.81 0.52
N ALA A 93 16.06 1.62 0.46
CA ALA A 93 15.79 2.55 -0.64
C ALA A 93 16.78 3.73 -0.67
N ALA A 94 17.27 4.17 0.51
CA ALA A 94 18.27 5.23 0.62
C ALA A 94 19.64 4.84 0.03
N VAL A 95 19.93 3.53 -0.09
CA VAL A 95 21.22 3.00 -0.63
C VAL A 95 21.18 2.84 -2.15
N ARG A 96 20.03 2.84 -2.81
CA ARG A 96 19.89 2.58 -4.27
C ARG A 96 19.62 3.80 -5.15
N GLY A 97 19.89 5.02 -4.70
CA GLY A 97 19.70 6.23 -5.49
C GLY A 97 20.61 6.30 -6.72
N LYS A 98 20.14 5.81 -7.88
CA LYS A 98 20.64 6.22 -9.20
C LYS A 98 19.52 6.95 -9.95
N THR A 99 19.75 8.24 -10.11
CA THR A 99 18.95 9.21 -10.85
C THR A 99 18.74 8.80 -12.30
N SER A 100 17.47 8.52 -12.64
CA SER A 100 16.98 8.57 -14.01
C SER A 100 16.19 9.86 -14.17
N SER A 101 16.75 10.84 -14.86
CA SER A 101 16.06 12.07 -15.21
C SER A 101 14.99 11.79 -16.28
N ARG A 102 13.73 11.69 -15.86
CA ARG A 102 12.57 11.76 -16.75
C ARG A 102 12.34 13.23 -17.12
N PRO A 103 11.95 13.53 -18.36
CA PRO A 103 11.64 14.90 -18.74
C PRO A 103 10.45 15.43 -17.92
N VAL A 104 10.66 16.58 -17.29
CA VAL A 104 9.62 17.33 -16.56
C VAL A 104 8.55 17.73 -17.57
N LYS A 105 7.31 17.26 -17.38
CA LYS A 105 6.16 17.78 -18.13
C LYS A 105 6.01 19.28 -17.85
N PRO A 106 5.70 20.10 -18.86
CA PRO A 106 5.44 21.53 -18.64
C PRO A 106 4.26 21.71 -17.69
N SER A 107 4.35 22.69 -16.80
CA SER A 107 3.27 23.05 -15.87
C SER A 107 1.98 23.33 -16.64
N PRO A 108 0.82 22.86 -16.17
CA PRO A 108 -0.45 23.16 -16.80
C PRO A 108 -0.71 24.68 -16.79
N PRO A 109 -1.52 25.20 -17.75
CA PRO A 109 -1.87 26.63 -17.79
C PRO A 109 -2.60 27.05 -16.51
N PRO A 110 -2.56 28.36 -16.14
CA PRO A 110 -3.25 28.87 -14.96
C PRO A 110 -4.73 28.48 -14.98
N ARG A 111 -5.21 27.88 -13.91
CA ARG A 111 -6.61 27.49 -13.71
C ARG A 111 -7.34 28.62 -12.98
N ALA A 112 -8.68 28.72 -13.16
CA ALA A 112 -9.46 29.83 -12.60
C ALA A 112 -9.32 29.97 -11.07
N PHE A 113 -9.27 28.84 -10.33
CA PHE A 113 -9.07 28.79 -8.87
C PHE A 113 -7.99 27.77 -8.55
N PRO A 114 -6.99 28.08 -7.66
CA PRO A 114 -6.14 27.07 -7.09
C PRO A 114 -6.97 26.02 -6.31
N LEU A 115 -6.64 24.74 -6.51
CA LEU A 115 -7.27 23.62 -5.83
C LEU A 115 -6.42 23.16 -4.66
N TYR A 116 -6.96 23.31 -3.47
CA TYR A 116 -6.46 22.72 -2.22
C TYR A 116 -7.12 21.34 -2.06
N ALA A 117 -6.35 20.32 -1.71
CA ALA A 117 -6.88 18.99 -1.50
C ALA A 117 -6.48 18.47 -0.13
N PHE A 118 -7.47 18.14 0.68
CA PHE A 118 -7.25 17.52 1.98
C PHE A 118 -6.94 16.03 1.79
N PHE A 119 -5.88 15.59 2.45
CA PHE A 119 -5.41 14.21 2.48
C PHE A 119 -5.45 13.69 3.91
N VAL A 120 -5.94 12.48 4.09
CA VAL A 120 -6.00 11.83 5.40
C VAL A 120 -5.21 10.52 5.38
N ASN A 121 -4.57 10.16 6.51
CA ASN A 121 -3.79 8.94 6.62
C ASN A 121 -4.63 7.69 6.92
N TRP A 122 -5.78 7.88 7.54
CA TRP A 122 -6.63 6.80 8.03
C TRP A 122 -7.53 6.18 6.96
N ASP A 123 -7.55 6.72 5.74
CA ASP A 123 -8.30 6.20 4.60
C ASP A 123 -7.38 5.94 3.39
N ASP A 124 -7.26 4.68 2.97
CA ASP A 124 -6.43 4.30 1.84
C ASP A 124 -6.96 4.84 0.51
N ALA A 125 -8.28 5.09 0.41
CA ALA A 125 -8.89 5.73 -0.75
C ALA A 125 -8.33 7.16 -0.97
N SER A 126 -7.98 7.88 0.12
CA SER A 126 -7.34 9.19 0.04
C SER A 126 -5.99 9.14 -0.69
N GLN A 127 -5.19 8.11 -0.43
CA GLN A 127 -3.92 7.89 -1.14
C GLN A 127 -4.14 7.53 -2.60
N THR A 128 -5.13 6.69 -2.90
CA THR A 128 -5.48 6.29 -4.27
C THR A 128 -5.95 7.50 -5.07
N SER A 129 -6.87 8.31 -4.53
CA SER A 129 -7.31 9.56 -5.16
C SER A 129 -6.14 10.51 -5.42
N LEU A 130 -5.26 10.72 -4.42
CA LEU A 130 -4.06 11.55 -4.58
C LEU A 130 -3.14 11.03 -5.71
N ARG A 131 -2.92 9.73 -5.79
CA ARG A 131 -2.06 9.13 -6.84
C ARG A 131 -2.62 9.36 -8.23
N LEU A 132 -3.92 9.22 -8.41
CA LEU A 132 -4.61 9.36 -9.69
C LEU A 132 -4.71 10.82 -10.14
N HIS A 133 -4.86 11.76 -9.20
CA HIS A 133 -5.25 13.15 -9.49
C HIS A 133 -4.23 14.21 -9.05
N LEU A 134 -3.02 13.80 -8.63
CA LEU A 134 -1.96 14.71 -8.17
C LEU A 134 -1.67 15.85 -9.17
N ASP A 135 -1.79 15.59 -10.48
CA ASP A 135 -1.58 16.58 -11.52
C ASP A 135 -2.63 17.72 -11.51
N GLN A 136 -3.76 17.52 -10.86
CA GLN A 136 -4.84 18.50 -10.74
C GLN A 136 -4.83 19.30 -9.44
N VAL A 137 -4.11 18.83 -8.42
CA VAL A 137 -3.97 19.48 -7.11
C VAL A 137 -2.97 20.62 -7.19
N ASP A 138 -3.28 21.80 -6.65
CA ASP A 138 -2.39 22.95 -6.62
C ASP A 138 -1.72 23.13 -5.24
N VAL A 139 -2.39 22.73 -4.15
CA VAL A 139 -1.85 22.68 -2.78
C VAL A 139 -2.35 21.42 -2.09
N LEU A 140 -1.46 20.66 -1.48
CA LEU A 140 -1.82 19.49 -0.66
C LEU A 140 -1.92 19.90 0.81
N VAL A 141 -3.05 19.60 1.46
CA VAL A 141 -3.33 19.91 2.86
C VAL A 141 -3.54 18.58 3.61
N PRO A 142 -2.45 17.94 4.08
CA PRO A 142 -2.57 16.66 4.78
C PRO A 142 -2.89 16.86 6.27
N GLU A 143 -3.82 16.08 6.79
CA GLU A 143 -4.16 15.96 8.20
C GLU A 143 -3.11 15.07 8.90
N TRP A 144 -2.06 15.69 9.41
CA TRP A 144 -0.89 14.98 9.94
C TRP A 144 -0.51 15.30 11.37
N LEU A 145 -1.10 16.35 11.94
CA LEU A 145 -0.72 16.86 13.25
C LEU A 145 -1.95 16.95 14.15
N HIS A 146 -1.77 16.53 15.40
CA HIS A 146 -2.78 16.69 16.44
C HIS A 146 -2.19 17.42 17.64
N LEU A 147 -3.00 18.23 18.31
CA LEU A 147 -2.63 18.85 19.58
C LEU A 147 -2.49 17.75 20.65
N ASP A 148 -1.38 17.74 21.37
CA ASP A 148 -1.11 16.74 22.40
C ASP A 148 -0.93 17.40 23.79
N GLY A 149 -1.81 17.06 24.72
CA GLY A 149 -1.83 17.60 26.07
C GLY A 149 -2.04 19.11 26.12
N THR A 150 -1.78 19.73 27.29
CA THR A 150 -2.06 21.14 27.56
C THR A 150 -0.80 22.03 27.52
N ALA A 151 0.36 21.46 27.18
CA ALA A 151 1.66 22.16 27.19
C ALA A 151 2.09 22.66 25.80
N GLY A 152 1.27 22.47 24.74
CA GLY A 152 1.59 22.86 23.37
C GLY A 152 2.47 21.86 22.63
N ALA A 153 2.45 20.59 23.04
CA ALA A 153 3.05 19.50 22.27
C ALA A 153 2.20 19.17 21.03
N ILE A 154 2.83 18.55 20.02
CA ILE A 154 2.16 18.02 18.83
C ILE A 154 2.40 16.53 18.74
N LYS A 155 1.37 15.80 18.34
CA LYS A 155 1.44 14.37 17.99
C LYS A 155 1.41 14.24 16.48
N LEU A 156 2.28 13.38 15.94
CA LEU A 156 2.30 13.05 14.52
C LEU A 156 1.41 11.83 14.27
N ASP A 157 0.56 11.93 13.25
CA ASP A 157 -0.23 10.79 12.79
C ASP A 157 0.57 10.03 11.71
N ASP A 158 0.85 8.74 11.94
CA ASP A 158 1.57 7.83 11.01
C ASP A 158 2.77 8.50 10.30
N GLU A 159 3.83 8.79 11.04
CA GLU A 159 5.04 9.42 10.48
C GLU A 159 5.65 8.65 9.29
N PRO A 160 5.71 7.33 9.26
CA PRO A 160 6.14 6.57 8.09
C PRO A 160 5.32 6.89 6.83
N ARG A 161 3.99 6.95 6.95
CA ARG A 161 3.11 7.28 5.82
C ARG A 161 3.28 8.72 5.37
N GLN A 162 3.46 9.67 6.29
CA GLN A 162 3.80 11.06 5.96
C GLN A 162 5.06 11.15 5.09
N LEU A 163 6.12 10.39 5.44
CA LEU A 163 7.37 10.34 4.68
C LEU A 163 7.15 9.74 3.28
N GLN A 164 6.39 8.66 3.19
CA GLN A 164 6.05 8.00 1.93
C GLN A 164 5.28 8.95 1.00
N ILE A 165 4.24 9.61 1.49
CA ILE A 165 3.43 10.56 0.72
C ILE A 165 4.26 11.78 0.32
N THR A 166 5.05 12.34 1.24
CA THR A 166 5.94 13.46 0.93
C THR A 166 6.91 13.11 -0.19
N LYS A 167 7.52 11.93 -0.12
CA LYS A 167 8.42 11.43 -1.16
C LYS A 167 7.69 11.25 -2.49
N PHE A 168 6.53 10.61 -2.47
CA PHE A 168 5.69 10.40 -3.67
C PHE A 168 5.35 11.72 -4.38
N VAL A 169 4.93 12.73 -3.61
CA VAL A 169 4.58 14.07 -4.14
C VAL A 169 5.82 14.74 -4.73
N ARG A 170 6.94 14.76 -4.00
CA ARG A 170 8.18 15.42 -4.44
C ARG A 170 8.82 14.77 -5.65
N ASP A 171 8.74 13.45 -5.76
CA ASP A 171 9.26 12.71 -6.93
C ASP A 171 8.50 13.06 -8.22
N ARG A 172 7.22 13.41 -8.12
CA ARG A 172 6.34 13.71 -9.28
C ARG A 172 6.12 15.19 -9.52
N ARG A 173 5.93 15.94 -8.43
CA ARG A 173 5.66 17.40 -8.46
C ARG A 173 6.48 18.11 -7.37
N PRO A 174 7.80 18.27 -7.55
CA PRO A 174 8.71 18.81 -6.51
C PRO A 174 8.33 20.22 -6.05
N ALA A 175 7.63 21.00 -6.88
CA ALA A 175 7.21 22.36 -6.57
C ALA A 175 5.79 22.45 -5.96
N LEU A 176 5.08 21.31 -5.76
CA LEU A 176 3.76 21.33 -5.14
C LEU A 176 3.86 21.74 -3.66
N PRO A 177 3.20 22.82 -3.23
CA PRO A 177 3.14 23.17 -1.82
C PRO A 177 2.45 22.09 -1.00
N ILE A 178 3.06 21.71 0.12
CA ILE A 178 2.46 20.86 1.14
C ILE A 178 2.29 21.73 2.38
N VAL A 179 1.05 21.84 2.86
CA VAL A 179 0.64 22.67 4.00
C VAL A 179 -0.07 21.76 5.02
N PRO A 180 0.70 21.07 5.90
CA PRO A 180 0.08 20.18 6.89
C PRO A 180 -0.94 20.88 7.76
N LEU A 181 -2.02 20.14 8.07
CA LEU A 181 -3.07 20.56 8.97
C LEU A 181 -2.75 20.06 10.39
N ILE A 182 -3.02 20.91 11.38
CA ILE A 182 -3.09 20.54 12.79
C ILE A 182 -4.50 20.77 13.31
N ASN A 183 -5.03 19.76 14.00
CA ASN A 183 -6.32 19.83 14.68
C ASN A 183 -6.22 19.47 16.17
N ASN A 184 -7.35 19.57 16.88
CA ASN A 184 -7.49 19.19 18.27
C ASN A 184 -8.36 17.94 18.47
N PHE A 185 -8.49 17.08 17.44
CA PHE A 185 -9.21 15.82 17.53
C PHE A 185 -8.39 14.78 18.31
N ASP A 186 -9.02 14.14 19.28
CA ASP A 186 -8.43 13.04 20.06
C ASP A 186 -9.00 11.71 19.56
N GLY A 187 -8.20 10.98 18.79
CA GLY A 187 -8.58 9.68 18.24
C GLY A 187 -8.76 8.58 19.29
N ALA A 188 -8.29 8.76 20.53
CA ALA A 188 -8.52 7.77 21.59
C ALA A 188 -9.93 7.90 22.20
N THR A 189 -10.45 9.11 22.28
CA THR A 189 -11.79 9.40 22.81
C THR A 189 -12.82 9.65 21.71
N MET A 190 -12.38 9.75 20.45
CA MET A 190 -13.20 10.11 19.30
C MET A 190 -13.96 11.43 19.48
N THR A 191 -13.29 12.43 20.08
CA THR A 191 -13.89 13.74 20.38
C THR A 191 -12.92 14.88 20.10
N TRP A 192 -13.48 16.07 19.84
CA TRP A 192 -12.72 17.31 19.81
C TRP A 192 -12.31 17.73 21.22
N GLY A 193 -11.00 17.85 21.49
CA GLY A 193 -10.43 18.18 22.79
C GLY A 193 -10.61 19.65 23.20
N SER A 194 -11.85 20.13 23.27
CA SER A 194 -12.19 21.56 23.54
C SER A 194 -11.59 22.13 24.80
N SER A 195 -11.59 21.36 25.91
CA SER A 195 -11.01 21.80 27.20
C SER A 195 -9.49 21.87 27.14
N GLN A 196 -8.85 20.90 26.48
CA GLN A 196 -7.40 20.86 26.25
C GLN A 196 -6.97 22.05 25.38
N LEU A 197 -7.66 22.28 24.28
CA LEU A 197 -7.43 23.42 23.40
C LEU A 197 -7.58 24.75 24.15
N GLY A 198 -8.67 24.91 24.90
CA GLY A 198 -8.91 26.10 25.72
C GLY A 198 -7.77 26.40 26.68
N ALA A 199 -7.23 25.38 27.36
CA ALA A 199 -6.08 25.51 28.26
C ALA A 199 -4.80 25.94 27.53
N VAL A 200 -4.49 25.35 26.36
CA VAL A 200 -3.35 25.75 25.53
C VAL A 200 -3.47 27.19 25.06
N LEU A 201 -4.64 27.57 24.53
CA LEU A 201 -4.88 28.92 24.01
C LEU A 201 -4.78 30.01 25.09
N ALA A 202 -5.22 29.72 26.31
CA ALA A 202 -5.16 30.65 27.44
C ALA A 202 -3.72 30.83 27.96
N SER A 203 -2.85 29.82 27.85
CA SER A 203 -1.49 29.80 28.40
C SER A 203 -0.48 30.34 27.40
N GLU A 204 0.16 31.48 27.72
CA GLU A 204 1.22 32.04 26.87
C GLU A 204 2.42 31.08 26.68
N PRO A 205 2.95 30.38 27.71
CA PRO A 205 4.01 29.42 27.53
C PRO A 205 3.60 28.27 26.60
N ALA A 206 2.36 27.75 26.72
CA ALA A 206 1.86 26.65 25.87
C ALA A 206 1.70 27.11 24.41
N ARG A 207 1.16 28.32 24.17
CA ARG A 207 1.09 28.87 22.81
C ARG A 207 2.47 29.04 22.18
N ARG A 208 3.46 29.58 22.94
CA ARG A 208 4.83 29.69 22.43
C ARG A 208 5.44 28.34 22.10
N GLN A 209 5.22 27.35 22.95
CA GLN A 209 5.72 25.98 22.70
C GLN A 209 5.08 25.37 21.47
N LEU A 210 3.76 25.50 21.31
CA LEU A 210 3.05 25.00 20.13
C LEU A 210 3.57 25.65 18.84
N ILE A 211 3.75 26.97 18.82
CA ILE A 211 4.31 27.70 17.67
C ILE A 211 5.73 27.23 17.36
N ALA A 212 6.58 27.05 18.38
CA ALA A 212 7.95 26.57 18.20
C ALA A 212 7.98 25.14 17.62
N ASN A 213 7.12 24.24 18.12
CA ASN A 213 7.02 22.87 17.62
C ASN A 213 6.53 22.83 16.15
N LEU A 214 5.49 23.60 15.81
CA LEU A 214 4.99 23.71 14.44
C LEU A 214 6.07 24.24 13.51
N LEU A 215 6.76 25.31 13.90
CA LEU A 215 7.82 25.91 13.08
C LEU A 215 8.98 24.93 12.85
N ALA A 216 9.41 24.21 13.90
CA ALA A 216 10.46 23.22 13.80
C ALA A 216 10.07 22.09 12.84
N TYR A 217 8.85 21.56 12.95
CA TYR A 217 8.34 20.51 12.07
C TYR A 217 8.28 20.97 10.60
N ILE A 218 7.69 22.16 10.33
CA ILE A 218 7.54 22.71 8.98
C ILE A 218 8.90 22.96 8.33
N GLN A 219 9.86 23.53 9.07
CA GLN A 219 11.20 23.79 8.55
C GLN A 219 12.01 22.51 8.32
N GLN A 220 11.98 21.56 9.26
CA GLN A 220 12.68 20.28 9.13
C GLN A 220 12.21 19.50 7.90
N ARG A 221 10.92 19.52 7.61
CA ARG A 221 10.30 18.82 6.49
C ARG A 221 10.25 19.63 5.20
N GLN A 222 10.65 20.92 5.25
CA GLN A 222 10.59 21.85 4.13
C GLN A 222 9.19 22.00 3.54
N PHE A 223 8.16 22.09 4.40
CA PHE A 223 6.79 22.33 3.99
C PHE A 223 6.54 23.83 3.75
N ALA A 224 5.45 24.13 3.02
CA ALA A 224 5.15 25.50 2.58
C ALA A 224 4.49 26.37 3.68
N GLY A 225 3.97 25.75 4.74
CA GLY A 225 3.22 26.44 5.78
C GLY A 225 2.43 25.48 6.64
N VAL A 226 1.42 25.98 7.34
CA VAL A 226 0.53 25.21 8.20
C VAL A 226 -0.93 25.66 8.03
N ASN A 227 -1.86 24.72 8.09
CA ASN A 227 -3.28 24.99 8.25
C ASN A 227 -3.70 24.69 9.70
N ILE A 228 -4.39 25.61 10.34
CA ILE A 228 -4.93 25.46 11.70
C ILE A 228 -6.40 25.07 11.57
N ASP A 229 -6.74 23.92 12.12
CA ASP A 229 -8.09 23.36 12.08
C ASP A 229 -8.55 23.05 13.52
N PHE A 230 -8.75 24.10 14.31
CA PHE A 230 -9.23 23.96 15.68
C PHE A 230 -10.74 24.06 15.74
N GLU A 231 -11.37 22.96 16.07
CA GLU A 231 -12.80 22.84 16.14
C GLU A 231 -13.35 22.80 17.57
N SER A 232 -14.67 23.00 17.71
CA SER A 232 -15.36 23.08 19.00
C SER A 232 -14.71 24.05 19.97
N VAL A 233 -14.21 25.19 19.46
CA VAL A 233 -13.52 26.20 20.25
C VAL A 233 -14.51 26.86 21.20
N PRO A 234 -14.32 26.77 22.52
CA PRO A 234 -15.22 27.42 23.47
C PRO A 234 -15.34 28.93 23.21
N ALA A 235 -16.54 29.49 23.25
CA ALA A 235 -16.76 30.91 23.00
C ALA A 235 -15.86 31.84 23.87
N ALA A 236 -15.61 31.46 25.11
CA ALA A 236 -14.68 32.17 25.99
C ALA A 236 -13.20 32.11 25.53
N SER A 237 -12.84 31.15 24.67
CA SER A 237 -11.49 30.96 24.15
C SER A 237 -11.26 31.64 22.80
N GLN A 238 -12.28 32.20 22.16
CA GLN A 238 -12.15 32.87 20.86
C GLN A 238 -11.15 34.05 20.86
N PRO A 239 -11.11 34.93 21.89
CA PRO A 239 -10.07 35.96 21.96
C PRO A 239 -8.65 35.40 22.12
N HIS A 240 -8.50 34.22 22.74
CA HIS A 240 -7.21 33.53 22.88
C HIS A 240 -6.80 32.85 21.57
N LEU A 241 -7.76 32.33 20.78
CA LEU A 241 -7.54 31.83 19.44
C LEU A 241 -6.99 32.94 18.53
N LEU A 242 -7.63 34.10 18.51
CA LEU A 242 -7.16 35.25 17.73
C LEU A 242 -5.74 35.68 18.15
N ARG A 243 -5.44 35.66 19.46
CA ARG A 243 -4.10 35.91 19.95
C ARG A 243 -3.10 34.88 19.46
N PHE A 244 -3.42 33.58 19.56
CA PHE A 244 -2.58 32.51 19.06
C PHE A 244 -2.29 32.69 17.56
N MET A 245 -3.31 32.94 16.75
CA MET A 245 -3.16 33.16 15.31
C MET A 245 -2.29 34.39 15.00
N THR A 246 -2.42 35.47 15.80
CA THR A 246 -1.56 36.65 15.67
C THR A 246 -0.09 36.33 15.95
N GLU A 247 0.18 35.58 17.03
CA GLU A 247 1.52 35.15 17.43
C GLU A 247 2.11 34.17 16.39
N LEU A 248 1.33 33.23 15.89
CA LEU A 248 1.71 32.26 14.86
C LEU A 248 2.06 32.96 13.54
N TYR A 249 1.19 33.85 13.07
CA TYR A 249 1.40 34.59 11.83
C TYR A 249 2.65 35.46 11.88
N ALA A 250 2.88 36.13 13.03
CA ALA A 250 4.09 36.92 13.25
C ALA A 250 5.37 36.07 13.21
N ALA A 251 5.32 34.81 13.65
CA ALA A 251 6.45 33.89 13.63
C ALA A 251 6.72 33.30 12.22
N PHE A 252 5.68 33.01 11.46
CA PHE A 252 5.78 32.32 10.16
C PHE A 252 6.02 33.28 8.98
N LYS A 253 5.39 34.44 8.97
CA LYS A 253 5.40 35.39 7.84
C LYS A 253 6.80 35.87 7.44
N PRO A 254 7.72 36.21 8.38
CA PRO A 254 9.07 36.62 8.04
C PRO A 254 9.89 35.53 7.33
N LEU A 255 9.48 34.25 7.48
CA LEU A 255 10.11 33.08 6.87
C LEU A 255 9.47 32.69 5.53
N ASN A 256 8.52 33.49 5.06
CA ASN A 256 7.72 33.21 3.84
C ASN A 256 6.94 31.89 3.93
N LEU A 257 6.50 31.50 5.13
CA LEU A 257 5.66 30.34 5.36
C LEU A 257 4.19 30.74 5.39
N GLN A 258 3.33 29.93 4.77
CA GLN A 258 1.88 30.14 4.75
C GLN A 258 1.25 29.83 6.11
N VAL A 259 0.27 30.64 6.51
CA VAL A 259 -0.63 30.36 7.63
C VAL A 259 -2.04 30.48 7.13
N SER A 260 -2.77 29.38 7.10
CA SER A 260 -4.20 29.34 6.85
C SER A 260 -4.95 28.78 8.05
N GLN A 261 -6.24 29.07 8.14
CA GLN A 261 -7.11 28.55 9.19
C GLN A 261 -8.42 28.06 8.59
N SER A 262 -8.78 26.81 8.91
CA SER A 262 -10.13 26.28 8.67
C SER A 262 -11.09 26.90 9.67
N VAL A 263 -12.24 27.35 9.20
CA VAL A 263 -13.29 27.95 10.03
C VAL A 263 -14.66 27.48 9.58
N PRO A 264 -15.58 27.23 10.50
CA PRO A 264 -16.97 26.91 10.14
C PRO A 264 -17.58 28.06 9.35
N LEU A 265 -18.50 27.75 8.43
CA LEU A 265 -19.13 28.76 7.59
C LEU A 265 -20.14 29.62 8.36
N ASP A 266 -20.82 29.08 9.35
CA ASP A 266 -21.86 29.74 10.10
C ASP A 266 -21.73 29.61 11.63
N ASP A 267 -20.63 30.11 12.17
CA ASP A 267 -20.45 30.19 13.62
C ASP A 267 -20.23 31.67 14.05
N PRO A 268 -21.17 32.30 14.71
CA PRO A 268 -21.08 33.71 15.13
C PRO A 268 -20.00 33.95 16.19
N ALA A 269 -19.44 32.92 16.82
CA ALA A 269 -18.34 33.06 17.78
C ALA A 269 -17.04 33.42 17.11
N PHE A 270 -16.85 33.12 15.82
CA PHE A 270 -15.63 33.44 15.06
C PHE A 270 -15.64 34.89 14.55
N ASP A 271 -14.58 35.63 14.84
CA ASP A 271 -14.32 36.95 14.22
C ASP A 271 -13.57 36.75 12.91
N TYR A 272 -14.28 36.41 11.82
CA TYR A 272 -13.70 36.13 10.50
C TYR A 272 -12.86 37.28 9.97
N ARG A 273 -13.30 38.53 10.22
CA ARG A 273 -12.57 39.74 9.77
C ARG A 273 -11.26 39.91 10.49
N ALA A 274 -11.23 39.67 11.80
CA ALA A 274 -9.99 39.73 12.58
C ALA A 274 -9.02 38.61 12.21
N LEU A 275 -9.53 37.37 12.05
CA LEU A 275 -8.73 36.22 11.65
C LEU A 275 -8.15 36.36 10.23
N ALA A 276 -8.89 36.91 9.28
CA ALA A 276 -8.40 37.18 7.92
C ALA A 276 -7.21 38.16 7.87
N ARG A 277 -7.04 39.02 8.89
CA ARG A 277 -5.88 39.92 9.00
C ARG A 277 -4.62 39.25 9.45
N VAL A 278 -4.73 38.14 10.16
CA VAL A 278 -3.62 37.38 10.76
C VAL A 278 -3.46 35.99 10.16
N THR A 279 -3.92 35.83 8.92
CA THR A 279 -3.75 34.63 8.09
C THR A 279 -3.45 35.02 6.64
N ASP A 280 -2.87 34.15 5.87
CA ASP A 280 -2.76 34.32 4.42
C ASP A 280 -4.11 34.07 3.74
N ALA A 281 -4.88 33.09 4.23
CA ALA A 281 -6.24 32.80 3.82
C ALA A 281 -7.04 32.13 4.95
N LEU A 282 -8.36 32.36 4.96
CA LEU A 282 -9.30 31.55 5.72
C LEU A 282 -9.89 30.48 4.80
N LEU A 283 -9.95 29.26 5.27
CA LEU A 283 -10.57 28.15 4.61
C LEU A 283 -11.97 28.00 5.21
N LEU A 284 -12.97 28.37 4.41
CA LEU A 284 -14.38 28.37 4.80
C LEU A 284 -14.95 26.96 4.57
N MET A 285 -15.29 26.24 5.62
CA MET A 285 -15.90 24.90 5.54
C MET A 285 -17.38 25.04 5.13
N ALA A 286 -17.64 24.99 3.82
CA ALA A 286 -18.95 25.23 3.23
C ALA A 286 -19.75 23.93 3.07
N TYR A 287 -19.85 23.17 4.15
CA TYR A 287 -20.57 21.90 4.31
C TYR A 287 -21.02 21.78 5.77
N ASP A 288 -21.70 20.68 6.10
CA ASP A 288 -22.28 20.40 7.43
C ASP A 288 -23.37 21.39 7.85
N GLU A 289 -24.22 21.81 6.87
CA GLU A 289 -25.51 22.43 7.18
C GLU A 289 -26.31 21.51 8.10
N HIS A 290 -26.33 20.19 7.78
CA HIS A 290 -26.73 19.10 8.64
C HIS A 290 -25.55 18.12 8.76
N ALA A 291 -25.05 17.96 9.98
CA ALA A 291 -23.94 17.05 10.32
C ALA A 291 -24.43 15.84 11.10
N SER A 292 -23.54 14.93 11.47
CA SER A 292 -23.85 13.73 12.25
C SER A 292 -24.73 14.01 13.47
N GLU A 293 -24.42 15.07 14.22
CA GLU A 293 -25.10 15.41 15.47
C GLU A 293 -26.45 16.13 15.29
N SER A 294 -26.83 16.45 14.05
CA SER A 294 -28.09 17.08 13.72
C SER A 294 -29.18 16.07 13.30
N ASP A 295 -30.44 16.53 13.17
CA ASP A 295 -31.45 15.80 12.44
C ASP A 295 -31.07 15.66 10.95
N ALA A 296 -31.55 14.61 10.29
CA ALA A 296 -31.30 14.35 8.88
C ALA A 296 -31.71 15.49 7.96
N GLY A 297 -30.83 15.90 7.07
CA GLY A 297 -31.04 16.97 6.11
C GLY A 297 -29.90 17.12 5.11
N PRO A 298 -29.98 18.11 4.19
CA PRO A 298 -28.94 18.36 3.20
C PRO A 298 -27.61 18.72 3.85
N VAL A 299 -26.51 18.19 3.34
CA VAL A 299 -25.16 18.45 3.85
C VAL A 299 -24.70 19.88 3.50
N ALA A 300 -25.10 20.39 2.35
CA ALA A 300 -24.86 21.77 1.92
C ALA A 300 -25.93 22.16 0.87
N SER A 301 -27.08 22.64 1.30
CA SER A 301 -28.08 23.09 0.35
C SER A 301 -27.60 24.28 -0.47
N HIS A 302 -28.04 24.36 -1.72
CA HIS A 302 -27.59 25.38 -2.65
C HIS A 302 -27.78 26.80 -2.13
N ASP A 303 -28.92 27.11 -1.61
CA ASP A 303 -29.29 28.47 -1.13
C ASP A 303 -28.50 28.83 0.13
N TRP A 304 -28.35 27.88 1.10
CA TRP A 304 -27.52 28.06 2.28
C TRP A 304 -26.06 28.31 1.92
N PHE A 305 -25.52 27.49 1.01
CA PHE A 305 -24.14 27.65 0.50
C PHE A 305 -23.96 29.04 -0.15
N ALA A 306 -24.85 29.42 -1.07
CA ALA A 306 -24.74 30.67 -1.83
C ALA A 306 -24.83 31.91 -0.91
N ASP A 307 -25.76 31.90 0.04
CA ASP A 307 -25.97 33.01 0.97
C ASP A 307 -24.76 33.18 1.91
N LEU A 308 -24.35 32.11 2.55
CA LEU A 308 -23.26 32.18 3.54
C LEU A 308 -21.90 32.45 2.89
N VAL A 309 -21.57 31.82 1.77
CA VAL A 309 -20.33 32.07 1.05
C VAL A 309 -20.26 33.53 0.56
N SER A 310 -21.36 34.04 0.01
CA SER A 310 -21.44 35.46 -0.39
C SER A 310 -21.24 36.40 0.80
N ARG A 311 -21.89 36.14 1.92
CA ARG A 311 -21.79 36.90 3.16
C ARG A 311 -20.36 36.89 3.72
N ARG A 312 -19.71 35.71 3.81
CA ARG A 312 -18.33 35.58 4.26
C ARG A 312 -17.33 36.24 3.29
N GLY A 313 -17.54 36.06 1.98
CA GLY A 313 -16.76 36.75 0.97
C GLY A 313 -16.79 38.27 1.10
N ALA A 314 -17.96 38.85 1.36
CA ALA A 314 -18.10 40.30 1.63
C ALA A 314 -17.44 40.71 2.95
N GLU A 315 -17.40 39.84 3.94
CA GLU A 315 -16.80 40.11 5.28
C GLU A 315 -15.28 40.10 5.25
N VAL A 316 -14.65 39.09 4.62
CA VAL A 316 -13.19 38.85 4.65
C VAL A 316 -12.48 39.26 3.39
N GLY A 317 -13.18 39.42 2.29
CA GLY A 317 -12.67 39.62 0.94
C GLY A 317 -12.41 38.28 0.24
N PRO A 318 -12.93 38.07 -1.00
CA PRO A 318 -12.80 36.80 -1.71
C PRO A 318 -11.34 36.34 -1.88
N SER A 319 -10.42 37.28 -2.12
CA SER A 319 -8.97 36.98 -2.27
C SER A 319 -8.29 36.47 -0.99
N LYS A 320 -8.99 36.49 0.16
CA LYS A 320 -8.56 35.96 1.46
C LYS A 320 -9.32 34.68 1.85
N ALA A 321 -10.23 34.21 1.02
CA ALA A 321 -11.09 33.07 1.33
C ALA A 321 -10.84 31.92 0.36
N ILE A 322 -10.60 30.74 0.89
CA ILE A 322 -10.63 29.43 0.20
C ILE A 322 -11.99 28.81 0.55
N VAL A 323 -12.79 28.46 -0.44
CA VAL A 323 -14.10 27.84 -0.19
C VAL A 323 -13.93 26.32 -0.29
N ALA A 324 -14.14 25.63 0.84
CA ALA A 324 -14.05 24.19 0.91
C ALA A 324 -15.38 23.54 0.57
N LEU A 325 -15.37 22.61 -0.37
CA LEU A 325 -16.48 21.77 -0.79
C LEU A 325 -16.40 20.44 -0.08
N GLY A 326 -17.48 19.99 0.55
CA GLY A 326 -17.59 18.62 1.06
C GLY A 326 -17.78 17.62 -0.08
N ASN A 327 -17.35 16.39 0.11
CA ASN A 327 -17.44 15.29 -0.87
C ASN A 327 -17.93 14.01 -0.23
N TYR A 328 -18.81 14.06 0.73
CA TYR A 328 -19.26 12.95 1.55
C TYR A 328 -20.71 13.17 1.91
N GLY A 329 -21.27 12.34 2.73
CA GLY A 329 -22.63 12.45 3.21
C GLY A 329 -22.82 11.80 4.57
N TYR A 330 -24.07 11.68 4.96
CA TYR A 330 -24.45 11.00 6.19
C TYR A 330 -25.65 10.09 5.96
N ASP A 331 -25.71 9.01 6.72
CA ASP A 331 -26.78 8.05 6.78
C ASP A 331 -27.42 8.05 8.18
N TRP A 332 -28.60 8.64 8.32
CA TRP A 332 -29.31 8.79 9.60
C TRP A 332 -30.37 7.73 9.82
N ARG A 333 -30.45 7.23 11.04
CA ARG A 333 -31.55 6.37 11.48
C ARG A 333 -32.71 7.20 12.00
N ASP A 334 -33.91 6.91 11.53
CA ASP A 334 -35.16 7.57 11.98
C ASP A 334 -35.10 9.11 11.92
N ARG A 335 -34.28 9.70 11.05
CA ARG A 335 -34.03 11.15 10.92
C ARG A 335 -33.47 11.81 12.19
N LYS A 336 -32.91 11.04 13.11
CA LYS A 336 -32.38 11.52 14.39
C LYS A 336 -30.87 11.77 14.32
N PRO A 337 -30.36 12.59 15.27
CA PRO A 337 -28.91 12.75 15.43
C PRO A 337 -28.13 11.40 15.56
N ASN A 338 -26.87 11.45 15.31
CA ASN A 338 -25.91 10.35 15.17
C ASN A 338 -26.01 9.65 13.80
N GLY A 339 -25.93 10.45 12.72
CA GLY A 339 -25.74 9.96 11.37
C GLY A 339 -24.34 9.36 11.20
N ASP A 340 -24.26 8.24 10.50
CA ASP A 340 -23.00 7.63 10.12
C ASP A 340 -22.44 8.38 8.90
N GLU A 341 -21.17 8.83 8.94
CA GLU A 341 -20.51 9.42 7.76
C GLU A 341 -20.38 8.37 6.65
N VAL A 342 -20.70 8.75 5.42
CA VAL A 342 -20.61 7.90 4.25
C VAL A 342 -19.85 8.61 3.12
N SER A 343 -18.99 7.88 2.44
CA SER A 343 -18.39 8.33 1.19
C SER A 343 -19.45 8.35 0.06
N PHE A 344 -19.13 9.00 -1.05
CA PHE A 344 -19.98 8.90 -2.25
C PHE A 344 -20.16 7.43 -2.70
N GLN A 345 -19.09 6.63 -2.63
CA GLN A 345 -19.13 5.22 -3.00
C GLN A 345 -20.02 4.40 -2.06
N ASP A 346 -19.94 4.66 -0.75
CA ASP A 346 -20.83 4.02 0.23
C ASP A 346 -22.28 4.37 -0.03
N ALA A 347 -22.59 5.65 -0.31
CA ALA A 347 -23.95 6.08 -0.62
C ALA A 347 -24.51 5.34 -1.87
N LEU A 348 -23.72 5.22 -2.93
CA LEU A 348 -24.11 4.47 -4.13
C LEU A 348 -24.28 2.96 -3.85
N ARG A 349 -23.38 2.36 -3.06
CA ARG A 349 -23.46 0.97 -2.67
C ARG A 349 -24.73 0.70 -1.85
N ILE A 350 -25.01 1.53 -0.83
CA ILE A 350 -26.22 1.45 -0.02
C ILE A 350 -27.46 1.56 -0.90
N ALA A 351 -27.51 2.55 -1.80
CA ALA A 351 -28.66 2.72 -2.70
C ALA A 351 -28.87 1.52 -3.63
N ARG A 352 -27.78 0.95 -4.19
CA ARG A 352 -27.84 -0.24 -5.05
C ARG A 352 -28.36 -1.47 -4.30
N GLU A 353 -27.84 -1.71 -3.09
CA GLU A 353 -28.16 -2.89 -2.28
C GLU A 353 -29.56 -2.82 -1.67
N SER A 354 -30.00 -1.62 -1.29
CA SER A 354 -31.34 -1.38 -0.71
C SER A 354 -32.42 -1.07 -1.74
N GLU A 355 -32.08 -1.04 -3.06
CA GLU A 355 -32.95 -0.54 -4.12
C GLU A 355 -33.43 0.92 -3.90
N GLY A 356 -32.63 1.69 -3.15
CA GLY A 356 -32.91 3.10 -2.82
C GLY A 356 -32.84 3.98 -4.06
N LYS A 357 -33.86 4.81 -4.26
CA LYS A 357 -33.93 5.69 -5.42
C LYS A 357 -33.27 7.03 -5.13
N ILE A 358 -32.05 7.24 -5.62
CA ILE A 358 -31.36 8.52 -5.51
C ILE A 358 -32.09 9.56 -6.36
N ALA A 359 -32.35 10.73 -5.77
CA ALA A 359 -32.91 11.87 -6.47
C ALA A 359 -32.29 13.17 -5.94
N LEU A 360 -32.07 14.13 -6.84
CA LEU A 360 -31.67 15.48 -6.47
C LEU A 360 -32.87 16.19 -5.86
N ALA A 361 -32.82 16.52 -4.58
CA ALA A 361 -33.94 17.22 -3.89
C ALA A 361 -34.10 18.63 -4.46
N ALA A 362 -35.33 18.99 -4.80
CA ALA A 362 -35.62 20.22 -5.55
C ALA A 362 -35.38 21.50 -4.74
N ASP A 363 -35.47 21.44 -3.42
CA ASP A 363 -35.30 22.54 -2.49
C ASP A 363 -33.84 22.79 -2.09
N SER A 364 -33.02 21.74 -2.05
CA SER A 364 -31.63 21.80 -1.60
C SER A 364 -30.62 21.63 -2.70
N LEU A 365 -30.98 20.99 -3.81
CA LEU A 365 -30.10 20.54 -4.89
C LEU A 365 -28.97 19.62 -4.37
N ASN A 366 -29.25 18.86 -3.30
CA ASN A 366 -28.40 17.77 -2.84
C ASN A 366 -29.05 16.42 -3.17
N PRO A 367 -28.29 15.40 -3.57
CA PRO A 367 -28.80 14.06 -3.77
C PRO A 367 -29.15 13.41 -2.44
N ALA A 368 -30.28 12.69 -2.42
CA ALA A 368 -30.78 11.98 -1.24
C ALA A 368 -31.59 10.75 -1.63
N PHE A 369 -31.71 9.81 -0.70
CA PHE A 369 -32.63 8.69 -0.78
C PHE A 369 -32.97 8.13 0.59
N ASP A 370 -34.12 7.44 0.66
CA ASP A 370 -34.61 6.75 1.83
C ASP A 370 -34.55 5.23 1.59
N TYR A 371 -34.27 4.46 2.64
CA TYR A 371 -34.29 3.00 2.59
C TYR A 371 -34.62 2.38 3.95
N TYR A 372 -34.75 1.08 4.02
CA TYR A 372 -34.92 0.33 5.27
C TYR A 372 -33.74 -0.60 5.47
N ASP A 373 -33.14 -0.57 6.68
CA ASP A 373 -32.06 -1.47 7.06
C ASP A 373 -32.57 -2.92 7.28
N ASP A 374 -31.63 -3.86 7.52
CA ASP A 374 -31.94 -5.27 7.77
C ASP A 374 -32.85 -5.50 8.99
N GLN A 375 -32.94 -4.54 9.89
CA GLN A 375 -33.85 -4.54 11.04
C GLN A 375 -35.20 -3.89 10.73
N ASN A 376 -35.46 -3.57 9.45
CA ASN A 376 -36.62 -2.86 8.97
C ASN A 376 -36.82 -1.49 9.66
N LYS A 377 -35.69 -0.78 9.91
CA LYS A 377 -35.69 0.59 10.42
C LYS A 377 -35.47 1.57 9.27
N PRO A 378 -36.19 2.70 9.25
CA PRO A 378 -36.02 3.71 8.22
C PRO A 378 -34.67 4.39 8.35
N ARG A 379 -33.98 4.55 7.22
CA ARG A 379 -32.71 5.23 7.05
C ARG A 379 -32.86 6.34 6.01
N HIS A 380 -32.10 7.42 6.19
CA HIS A 380 -32.15 8.62 5.36
C HIS A 380 -30.73 9.02 5.01
N VAL A 381 -30.38 8.98 3.72
CA VAL A 381 -29.06 9.34 3.24
C VAL A 381 -29.13 10.65 2.48
N TRP A 382 -28.26 11.59 2.88
CA TRP A 382 -27.96 12.81 2.14
C TRP A 382 -26.47 12.87 1.87
N PHE A 383 -26.08 13.26 0.66
CA PHE A 383 -24.65 13.31 0.31
C PHE A 383 -24.36 14.40 -0.73
N LEU A 384 -23.06 14.63 -0.96
CA LEU A 384 -22.57 15.59 -1.94
C LEU A 384 -21.84 14.84 -3.06
N ASP A 385 -21.99 15.32 -4.28
CA ASP A 385 -21.44 14.71 -5.49
C ASP A 385 -20.88 15.76 -6.47
N ALA A 386 -20.49 15.32 -7.67
CA ALA A 386 -19.97 16.23 -8.68
C ALA A 386 -21.04 17.20 -9.25
N VAL A 387 -22.34 16.85 -9.14
CA VAL A 387 -23.45 17.74 -9.53
C VAL A 387 -23.59 18.90 -8.55
N THR A 388 -23.56 18.59 -7.25
CA THR A 388 -23.57 19.62 -6.18
C THR A 388 -22.34 20.50 -6.25
N ALA A 389 -21.14 19.90 -6.49
CA ALA A 389 -19.91 20.66 -6.69
C ALA A 389 -19.97 21.58 -7.92
N PHE A 390 -20.60 21.14 -9.04
CA PHE A 390 -20.82 21.99 -10.19
C PHE A 390 -21.68 23.22 -9.84
N ASN A 391 -22.79 23.02 -9.16
CA ASN A 391 -23.67 24.09 -8.73
C ASN A 391 -22.97 25.08 -7.78
N SER A 392 -22.18 24.56 -6.82
CA SER A 392 -21.36 25.37 -5.91
C SER A 392 -20.31 26.20 -6.64
N LEU A 393 -19.59 25.61 -7.60
CA LEU A 393 -18.58 26.33 -8.39
C LEU A 393 -19.20 27.45 -9.25
N ARG A 394 -20.45 27.31 -9.68
CA ARG A 394 -21.16 28.36 -10.39
C ARG A 394 -21.44 29.58 -9.51
N VAL A 395 -21.69 29.39 -8.22
CA VAL A 395 -21.80 30.51 -7.25
C VAL A 395 -20.48 31.26 -7.14
N LEU A 396 -19.34 30.53 -7.20
CA LEU A 396 -18.01 31.10 -6.98
C LEU A 396 -17.41 31.82 -8.21
N ARG A 397 -17.94 31.59 -9.42
CA ARG A 397 -17.28 31.93 -10.70
C ARG A 397 -16.99 33.41 -10.90
N ASP A 398 -17.82 34.31 -10.31
CA ASP A 398 -17.81 35.76 -10.64
C ASP A 398 -16.91 36.56 -9.68
N GLU A 399 -16.31 35.93 -8.67
CA GLU A 399 -15.47 36.58 -7.66
C GLU A 399 -14.04 35.98 -7.64
N PRO A 400 -13.01 36.77 -7.33
CA PRO A 400 -11.61 36.31 -7.33
C PRO A 400 -11.25 35.62 -6.01
N TRP A 401 -11.85 34.47 -5.76
CA TRP A 401 -11.55 33.66 -4.57
C TRP A 401 -10.07 33.25 -4.53
N HIS A 402 -9.50 33.17 -3.32
CA HIS A 402 -8.12 32.72 -3.10
C HIS A 402 -7.92 31.29 -3.63
N GLY A 403 -8.92 30.44 -3.48
CA GLY A 403 -8.95 29.07 -3.97
C GLY A 403 -10.24 28.36 -3.64
N ILE A 404 -10.28 27.10 -4.04
CA ILE A 404 -11.27 26.12 -3.60
C ILE A 404 -10.57 24.95 -2.93
N ALA A 405 -11.24 24.26 -2.02
CA ALA A 405 -10.70 23.06 -1.39
C ALA A 405 -11.68 21.90 -1.50
N LEU A 406 -11.17 20.68 -1.44
CA LEU A 406 -11.98 19.46 -1.34
C LEU A 406 -11.75 18.81 0.02
N TRP A 407 -12.77 18.63 0.79
CA TRP A 407 -12.81 17.81 1.98
C TRP A 407 -13.62 16.54 1.69
N ARG A 408 -13.00 15.42 1.50
CA ARG A 408 -11.60 15.05 1.45
C ARG A 408 -11.32 14.12 0.25
N LEU A 409 -10.04 13.94 -0.09
CA LEU A 409 -9.66 12.94 -1.10
C LEU A 409 -10.06 11.53 -0.65
N GLY A 410 -10.59 10.73 -1.56
CA GLY A 410 -11.00 9.35 -1.36
C GLY A 410 -12.48 9.16 -1.09
N SER A 411 -13.19 10.19 -0.59
CA SER A 411 -14.63 10.13 -0.36
C SER A 411 -15.46 10.70 -1.50
N GLU A 412 -14.83 11.40 -2.44
CA GLU A 412 -15.49 12.14 -3.52
C GLU A 412 -16.14 11.26 -4.59
N ASP A 413 -17.16 11.79 -5.28
CA ASP A 413 -17.59 11.33 -6.60
C ASP A 413 -16.42 11.49 -7.57
N PRO A 414 -15.84 10.42 -8.13
CA PRO A 414 -14.68 10.53 -9.01
C PRO A 414 -14.92 11.36 -10.27
N SER A 415 -16.18 11.61 -10.63
CA SER A 415 -16.55 12.50 -11.75
C SER A 415 -16.21 13.97 -11.48
N ILE A 416 -15.99 14.34 -10.20
CA ILE A 416 -15.57 15.70 -9.82
C ILE A 416 -14.24 16.10 -10.49
N TRP A 417 -13.35 15.14 -10.77
CA TRP A 417 -12.10 15.41 -11.43
C TRP A 417 -12.27 15.82 -12.89
N THR A 418 -13.37 15.38 -13.54
CA THR A 418 -13.78 15.88 -14.87
C THR A 418 -14.25 17.33 -14.79
N LEU A 419 -15.02 17.67 -13.74
CA LEU A 419 -15.46 19.03 -13.44
C LEU A 419 -14.26 19.94 -13.14
N LEU A 420 -13.40 19.53 -12.21
CA LEU A 420 -12.25 20.34 -11.76
C LEU A 420 -11.22 20.59 -12.86
N ALA A 421 -11.06 19.66 -13.81
CA ALA A 421 -10.23 19.88 -15.01
C ALA A 421 -10.82 21.00 -15.90
N ARG A 422 -12.12 21.27 -15.81
CA ARG A 422 -12.87 22.25 -16.62
C ARG A 422 -13.40 23.44 -15.81
N ARG A 423 -12.97 23.61 -14.56
CA ARG A 423 -13.53 24.60 -13.63
C ARG A 423 -13.46 26.06 -14.09
N ALA A 424 -12.69 26.34 -15.15
CA ALA A 424 -12.71 27.63 -15.81
C ALA A 424 -13.88 27.81 -16.78
N ASP A 425 -14.58 26.72 -17.18
CA ASP A 425 -15.74 26.75 -18.09
C ASP A 425 -16.86 25.87 -17.50
N LEU A 426 -17.76 26.49 -16.76
CA LEU A 426 -18.92 25.87 -16.13
C LEU A 426 -20.18 25.96 -17.01
N GLY A 427 -20.01 25.80 -18.32
CA GLY A 427 -21.08 25.82 -19.31
C GLY A 427 -21.81 24.48 -19.46
N PRO A 428 -22.81 24.42 -20.37
CA PRO A 428 -23.63 23.21 -20.58
C PRO A 428 -22.81 21.96 -20.97
N ALA A 429 -21.69 22.14 -21.68
CA ALA A 429 -20.81 21.03 -22.07
C ALA A 429 -20.14 20.38 -20.86
N THR A 430 -19.77 21.18 -19.85
CA THR A 430 -19.19 20.67 -18.61
C THR A 430 -20.27 19.98 -17.76
N ALA A 431 -21.48 20.55 -17.65
CA ALA A 431 -22.61 19.88 -17.01
C ALA A 431 -22.91 18.52 -17.68
N GLN A 432 -22.96 18.48 -19.00
CA GLN A 432 -23.20 17.23 -19.75
C GLN A 432 -22.08 16.19 -19.54
N ALA A 433 -20.84 16.63 -19.34
CA ALA A 433 -19.74 15.70 -19.09
C ALA A 433 -19.88 14.92 -17.76
N LEU A 434 -20.69 15.43 -16.81
CA LEU A 434 -21.02 14.74 -15.55
C LEU A 434 -22.04 13.60 -15.73
N SER A 435 -22.58 13.39 -16.94
CA SER A 435 -23.43 12.21 -17.22
C SER A 435 -22.66 10.88 -17.17
N SER A 436 -21.33 10.89 -17.27
CA SER A 436 -20.50 9.72 -17.04
C SER A 436 -20.17 9.65 -15.57
N LEU A 437 -20.59 8.58 -14.91
CA LEU A 437 -20.33 8.33 -13.51
C LEU A 437 -19.17 7.34 -13.39
N ARG A 438 -18.03 7.85 -12.92
CA ARG A 438 -16.83 7.01 -12.79
C ARG A 438 -16.97 6.05 -11.61
N TYR A 439 -16.35 4.86 -11.72
CA TYR A 439 -16.27 3.95 -10.57
C TYR A 439 -15.37 4.55 -9.47
N GLY A 440 -15.60 4.12 -8.21
CA GLY A 440 -14.95 4.67 -7.03
C GLY A 440 -13.58 4.08 -6.73
N TYR A 441 -13.14 4.28 -5.50
CA TYR A 441 -11.83 3.86 -4.98
C TYR A 441 -11.90 2.66 -4.06
N ASP A 442 -13.08 2.09 -3.86
CA ASP A 442 -13.37 0.95 -3.01
C ASP A 442 -13.30 -0.38 -3.75
N VAL A 443 -13.41 -1.44 -2.98
CA VAL A 443 -13.47 -2.82 -3.44
C VAL A 443 -14.63 -3.51 -2.73
N ASP A 444 -15.52 -4.12 -3.47
CA ASP A 444 -16.63 -4.89 -2.92
C ASP A 444 -16.21 -6.34 -2.60
N TYR A 445 -16.69 -6.84 -1.48
CA TYR A 445 -16.48 -8.22 -1.05
C TYR A 445 -17.78 -9.00 -1.00
N GLU A 446 -17.82 -10.17 -1.63
CA GLU A 446 -18.96 -11.07 -1.62
C GLU A 446 -18.61 -12.42 -0.98
N GLY A 447 -19.51 -12.94 -0.16
CA GLY A 447 -19.36 -14.25 0.48
C GLY A 447 -18.54 -14.20 1.77
N LEU A 448 -18.15 -15.37 2.28
CA LEU A 448 -17.46 -15.56 3.55
C LEU A 448 -16.26 -16.48 3.41
N GLY A 449 -15.22 -16.24 4.19
CA GLY A 449 -14.01 -17.06 4.25
C GLY A 449 -12.75 -16.31 3.87
N GLU A 450 -11.65 -17.05 3.84
CA GLU A 450 -10.29 -16.52 3.76
C GLU A 450 -9.65 -16.81 2.39
N VAL A 451 -10.41 -17.38 1.45
CA VAL A 451 -9.95 -17.64 0.08
C VAL A 451 -10.56 -16.62 -0.85
N LEU A 452 -9.71 -15.83 -1.50
CA LEU A 452 -10.06 -14.66 -2.27
C LEU A 452 -9.87 -14.89 -3.77
N GLN A 453 -10.80 -14.35 -4.56
CA GLN A 453 -10.71 -14.36 -6.01
C GLN A 453 -11.39 -13.11 -6.57
N VAL A 454 -10.69 -12.36 -7.44
CA VAL A 454 -11.31 -11.24 -8.17
C VAL A 454 -12.28 -11.83 -9.22
N THR A 455 -13.55 -11.51 -9.08
CA THR A 455 -14.62 -12.05 -9.93
C THR A 455 -15.23 -11.04 -10.89
N ALA A 456 -15.09 -9.73 -10.57
CA ALA A 456 -15.45 -8.66 -11.49
C ALA A 456 -14.42 -7.52 -11.48
N THR A 457 -14.26 -6.88 -12.62
CA THR A 457 -13.44 -5.68 -12.80
C THR A 457 -14.33 -4.44 -12.86
N PRO A 458 -13.80 -3.24 -12.53
CA PRO A 458 -14.58 -2.02 -12.48
C PRO A 458 -15.26 -1.66 -13.80
N SER A 459 -16.43 -1.06 -13.70
CA SER A 459 -17.12 -0.44 -14.83
C SER A 459 -17.72 0.90 -14.45
N ASP A 460 -17.64 1.89 -15.35
CA ASP A 460 -18.28 3.18 -15.17
C ASP A 460 -19.80 3.04 -15.25
N GLY A 461 -20.50 3.85 -14.46
CA GLY A 461 -21.94 4.03 -14.52
C GLY A 461 -22.35 5.24 -15.37
N SER A 462 -23.62 5.60 -15.27
CA SER A 462 -24.15 6.76 -15.97
C SER A 462 -25.31 7.39 -15.23
N ARG A 463 -25.47 8.71 -15.40
CA ARG A 463 -26.60 9.50 -14.94
C ARG A 463 -27.09 10.47 -16.02
N THR A 464 -28.33 10.86 -15.98
CA THR A 464 -28.85 11.99 -16.76
C THR A 464 -28.85 13.23 -15.89
N VAL A 465 -28.50 14.39 -16.47
CA VAL A 465 -28.53 15.68 -15.79
C VAL A 465 -29.45 16.64 -16.51
N LYS A 466 -30.25 17.38 -15.74
CA LYS A 466 -31.15 18.41 -16.27
C LYS A 466 -30.64 19.78 -15.85
N VAL A 467 -30.26 20.59 -16.82
CA VAL A 467 -29.77 21.96 -16.61
C VAL A 467 -30.92 22.94 -16.81
N ASP A 468 -31.12 23.85 -15.84
CA ASP A 468 -32.01 24.98 -16.02
C ASP A 468 -31.39 26.02 -16.98
N PRO A 469 -32.07 26.37 -18.08
CA PRO A 469 -31.51 27.29 -19.07
C PRO A 469 -31.36 28.75 -18.57
N THR A 470 -32.03 29.12 -17.50
CA THR A 470 -31.99 30.47 -16.96
C THR A 470 -30.83 30.67 -15.97
N SER A 471 -30.73 29.81 -14.97
CA SER A 471 -29.66 29.84 -13.95
C SER A 471 -28.41 29.13 -14.43
N GLY A 472 -28.56 28.14 -15.30
CA GLY A 472 -27.50 27.22 -15.72
C GLY A 472 -27.11 26.22 -14.65
N LEU A 473 -27.89 26.13 -13.57
CA LEU A 473 -27.72 25.12 -12.51
C LEU A 473 -28.22 23.75 -13.00
N ILE A 474 -27.64 22.69 -12.49
CA ILE A 474 -28.22 21.35 -12.62
C ILE A 474 -29.31 21.24 -11.56
N ILE A 475 -30.56 21.06 -12.02
CA ILE A 475 -31.76 21.00 -11.18
C ILE A 475 -32.44 19.64 -11.17
N GLY A 476 -31.78 18.64 -11.76
CA GLY A 476 -32.26 17.27 -11.75
C GLY A 476 -31.15 16.31 -12.13
N GLU A 477 -31.14 15.19 -11.46
CA GLU A 477 -30.22 14.09 -11.65
C GLU A 477 -30.98 12.77 -11.51
N GLU A 478 -30.69 11.83 -12.39
CA GLU A 478 -31.24 10.47 -12.34
C GLU A 478 -30.14 9.48 -12.74
N LEU A 479 -29.81 8.54 -11.85
CA LEU A 479 -28.90 7.46 -12.14
C LEU A 479 -29.55 6.47 -13.11
N THR A 480 -28.86 6.23 -14.24
CA THR A 480 -29.31 5.29 -15.27
C THR A 480 -28.54 3.96 -15.22
N ALA A 481 -27.31 3.98 -14.68
CA ALA A 481 -26.54 2.79 -14.37
C ALA A 481 -25.57 3.10 -13.21
N PHE A 482 -25.54 2.20 -12.21
CA PHE A 482 -24.57 2.30 -11.13
C PHE A 482 -23.16 1.95 -11.64
N PRO A 483 -22.12 2.66 -11.19
CA PRO A 483 -20.75 2.19 -11.38
C PRO A 483 -20.54 0.93 -10.53
N SER A 484 -19.60 0.09 -10.96
CA SER A 484 -19.24 -1.11 -10.20
C SER A 484 -17.74 -1.06 -9.89
N PRO A 485 -17.32 -1.30 -8.65
CA PRO A 485 -15.91 -1.44 -8.29
C PRO A 485 -15.38 -2.82 -8.67
N TYR A 486 -14.15 -3.14 -8.23
CA TYR A 486 -13.70 -4.53 -8.18
C TYR A 486 -14.58 -5.33 -7.24
N VAL A 487 -14.92 -6.56 -7.63
CA VAL A 487 -15.60 -7.51 -6.73
C VAL A 487 -14.65 -8.65 -6.42
N ILE A 488 -14.41 -8.87 -5.14
CA ILE A 488 -13.62 -9.98 -4.61
C ILE A 488 -14.56 -10.94 -3.89
N THR A 489 -14.66 -12.15 -4.44
CA THR A 489 -15.43 -13.20 -3.78
C THR A 489 -14.58 -13.88 -2.72
N ARG A 490 -15.12 -13.99 -1.50
CA ARG A 490 -14.58 -14.75 -0.38
C ARG A 490 -15.18 -16.15 -0.39
N ARG A 491 -14.35 -17.14 -0.15
CA ARG A 491 -14.73 -18.57 -0.09
C ARG A 491 -13.99 -19.27 1.04
N GLY A 492 -14.38 -20.52 1.32
CA GLY A 492 -13.68 -21.36 2.30
C GLY A 492 -14.24 -21.24 3.72
N HIS A 493 -15.34 -20.50 3.93
CA HIS A 493 -16.05 -20.58 5.21
C HIS A 493 -16.91 -21.83 5.25
N ASP A 494 -16.73 -22.63 6.31
CA ASP A 494 -17.51 -23.86 6.52
C ASP A 494 -18.08 -23.86 7.95
N ALA A 495 -19.40 -24.05 8.07
CA ALA A 495 -20.10 -24.12 9.35
C ALA A 495 -19.69 -25.33 10.21
N ARG A 496 -19.10 -26.36 9.60
CA ARG A 496 -18.48 -27.48 10.31
C ARG A 496 -17.17 -26.97 10.91
N LYS A 497 -16.79 -27.41 12.07
CA LYS A 497 -15.52 -27.03 12.75
C LYS A 497 -14.30 -27.58 11.97
N LEU A 498 -14.10 -27.09 10.75
CA LEU A 498 -12.91 -27.38 9.94
C LEU A 498 -11.86 -26.29 10.19
N ILE A 499 -10.57 -26.67 10.19
CA ILE A 499 -9.45 -25.75 10.32
C ILE A 499 -8.26 -26.23 9.50
N ALA A 500 -7.61 -25.35 8.76
CA ALA A 500 -6.43 -25.66 7.98
C ALA A 500 -5.18 -25.07 8.64
N LEU A 501 -4.16 -25.93 8.83
CA LEU A 501 -2.82 -25.47 9.20
C LEU A 501 -2.05 -25.16 7.92
N THR A 502 -1.48 -23.95 7.86
CA THR A 502 -0.67 -23.50 6.71
C THR A 502 0.71 -23.06 7.18
N PHE A 503 1.73 -23.36 6.38
CA PHE A 503 3.13 -23.04 6.66
C PHE A 503 3.73 -22.25 5.51
N ASP A 504 4.31 -21.10 5.82
CA ASP A 504 4.90 -20.19 4.83
C ASP A 504 6.44 -20.24 4.88
N ASP A 505 7.08 -19.75 3.81
CA ASP A 505 8.51 -19.52 3.64
C ASP A 505 9.36 -20.77 3.33
N GLY A 506 8.85 -21.98 3.51
CA GLY A 506 9.58 -23.22 3.31
C GLY A 506 10.01 -23.54 1.86
N PRO A 507 10.72 -24.69 1.69
CA PRO A 507 11.19 -25.59 2.69
C PRO A 507 12.52 -25.16 3.35
N ASP A 508 12.68 -25.47 4.64
CA ASP A 508 13.89 -25.26 5.42
C ASP A 508 14.54 -26.61 5.82
N PRO A 509 15.86 -26.81 5.71
CA PRO A 509 16.50 -28.08 6.00
C PRO A 509 16.45 -28.51 7.48
N VAL A 510 16.18 -27.56 8.40
CA VAL A 510 16.13 -27.82 9.86
C VAL A 510 14.69 -27.98 10.32
N TYR A 511 13.80 -27.03 9.99
CA TYR A 511 12.46 -26.97 10.60
C TYR A 511 11.43 -27.76 9.81
N THR A 512 11.42 -27.72 8.47
CA THR A 512 10.44 -28.46 7.66
C THR A 512 10.44 -29.96 7.94
N PRO A 513 11.60 -30.67 8.09
CA PRO A 513 11.60 -32.08 8.45
C PRO A 513 10.97 -32.39 9.82
N ALA A 514 11.17 -31.50 10.81
CA ALA A 514 10.60 -31.67 12.15
C ALA A 514 9.08 -31.47 12.16
N ILE A 515 8.60 -30.46 11.41
CA ILE A 515 7.17 -30.20 11.20
C ILE A 515 6.50 -31.40 10.51
N LEU A 516 7.09 -31.90 9.41
CA LEU A 516 6.58 -33.08 8.70
C LEU A 516 6.52 -34.34 9.58
N ALA A 517 7.51 -34.53 10.46
CA ALA A 517 7.50 -35.64 11.41
C ALA A 517 6.33 -35.53 12.40
N THR A 518 6.07 -34.33 12.95
CA THR A 518 4.93 -34.09 13.85
C THR A 518 3.60 -34.26 13.12
N LEU A 519 3.46 -33.73 11.89
CA LEU A 519 2.25 -33.88 11.08
C LEU A 519 1.96 -35.35 10.76
N ALA A 520 2.99 -36.14 10.45
CA ALA A 520 2.88 -37.57 10.21
C ALA A 520 2.48 -38.35 11.47
N GLU A 521 3.14 -38.09 12.59
CA GLU A 521 2.81 -38.69 13.89
C GLU A 521 1.35 -38.43 14.29
N LYS A 522 0.92 -37.19 14.12
CA LYS A 522 -0.44 -36.75 14.43
C LYS A 522 -1.44 -37.01 13.31
N GLN A 523 -1.05 -37.54 12.17
CA GLN A 523 -1.92 -37.72 10.99
C GLN A 523 -2.71 -36.44 10.67
N ALA A 524 -2.02 -35.32 10.64
CA ALA A 524 -2.59 -34.00 10.37
C ALA A 524 -2.22 -33.54 8.98
N PRO A 525 -3.22 -33.27 8.10
CA PRO A 525 -2.94 -32.65 6.80
C PRO A 525 -2.59 -31.18 6.97
N ALA A 526 -1.82 -30.65 6.02
CA ALA A 526 -1.43 -29.22 6.00
C ALA A 526 -1.23 -28.73 4.55
N THR A 527 -1.14 -27.41 4.41
CA THR A 527 -0.81 -26.74 3.15
C THR A 527 0.45 -25.88 3.35
N PHE A 528 1.42 -25.98 2.45
CA PHE A 528 2.70 -25.28 2.52
C PHE A 528 2.81 -24.25 1.40
N PHE A 529 3.02 -22.97 1.72
CA PHE A 529 3.28 -21.90 0.75
C PHE A 529 4.78 -21.75 0.56
N ILE A 530 5.23 -22.16 -0.60
CA ILE A 530 6.64 -22.45 -0.90
C ILE A 530 7.31 -21.26 -1.57
N ILE A 531 8.45 -20.82 -1.02
CA ILE A 531 9.36 -19.92 -1.71
C ILE A 531 10.16 -20.73 -2.75
N GLY A 532 10.07 -20.32 -4.02
CA GLY A 532 10.72 -21.03 -5.12
C GLY A 532 12.22 -21.21 -4.94
N LEU A 533 12.93 -20.20 -4.44
CA LEU A 533 14.37 -20.27 -4.18
C LEU A 533 14.71 -21.34 -3.13
N ASN A 534 13.93 -21.44 -2.06
CA ASN A 534 14.13 -22.46 -1.02
C ASN A 534 13.85 -23.86 -1.55
N ALA A 535 12.84 -24.00 -2.39
CA ALA A 535 12.52 -25.26 -3.06
C ALA A 535 13.60 -25.70 -4.06
N ASP A 536 14.21 -24.76 -4.80
CA ASP A 536 15.34 -25.06 -5.71
C ASP A 536 16.59 -25.50 -4.94
N LEU A 537 16.84 -24.89 -3.78
CA LEU A 537 17.93 -25.28 -2.88
C LEU A 537 17.71 -26.64 -2.20
N HIS A 538 16.43 -26.98 -1.92
CA HIS A 538 16.07 -28.18 -1.17
C HIS A 538 14.99 -29.04 -1.87
N PRO A 539 15.22 -29.49 -3.12
CA PRO A 539 14.21 -30.16 -3.94
C PRO A 539 13.71 -31.48 -3.34
N SER A 540 14.54 -32.18 -2.58
CA SER A 540 14.13 -33.40 -1.87
C SER A 540 13.13 -33.15 -0.72
N LEU A 541 13.20 -31.99 -0.08
CA LEU A 541 12.22 -31.60 0.94
C LEU A 541 10.90 -31.23 0.29
N LEU A 542 10.92 -30.49 -0.82
CA LEU A 542 9.74 -30.18 -1.59
C LEU A 542 9.00 -31.46 -2.02
N GLN A 543 9.73 -32.47 -2.52
CA GLN A 543 9.15 -33.76 -2.88
C GLN A 543 8.54 -34.45 -1.66
N ARG A 544 9.22 -34.47 -0.51
CA ARG A 544 8.72 -35.07 0.73
C ARG A 544 7.43 -34.45 1.23
N ILE A 545 7.25 -33.13 1.11
CA ILE A 545 5.98 -32.43 1.47
C ILE A 545 4.83 -33.02 0.66
N VAL A 546 5.01 -33.15 -0.66
CA VAL A 546 3.97 -33.65 -1.57
C VAL A 546 3.72 -35.15 -1.38
N ASP A 547 4.78 -35.96 -1.20
CA ASP A 547 4.69 -37.40 -0.97
C ASP A 547 4.00 -37.75 0.36
N ALA A 548 4.13 -36.87 1.36
CA ALA A 548 3.42 -36.97 2.64
C ALA A 548 1.92 -36.60 2.53
N GLY A 549 1.42 -36.26 1.35
CA GLY A 549 0.02 -35.94 1.10
C GLY A 549 -0.38 -34.49 1.37
N HIS A 550 0.58 -33.63 1.73
CA HIS A 550 0.31 -32.22 1.97
C HIS A 550 0.10 -31.46 0.64
N GLU A 551 -0.56 -30.31 0.72
CA GLU A 551 -0.69 -29.39 -0.40
C GLU A 551 0.45 -28.39 -0.46
N ILE A 552 0.73 -27.88 -1.66
CA ILE A 552 1.66 -26.77 -1.84
C ILE A 552 0.96 -25.58 -2.51
N GLY A 553 1.35 -24.38 -2.13
CA GLY A 553 0.98 -23.11 -2.72
C GLY A 553 2.21 -22.33 -3.19
N ASN A 554 2.01 -21.39 -4.09
CA ASN A 554 3.03 -20.49 -4.58
C ASN A 554 3.19 -19.31 -3.60
N HIS A 555 4.43 -19.06 -3.15
CA HIS A 555 4.78 -17.95 -2.25
C HIS A 555 5.84 -17.03 -2.87
N THR A 556 5.77 -16.87 -4.24
CA THR A 556 6.76 -16.20 -5.08
C THR A 556 8.10 -16.97 -5.14
N PHE A 557 9.06 -16.45 -5.90
CA PHE A 557 10.37 -17.11 -6.03
C PHE A 557 11.41 -16.60 -5.05
N THR A 558 11.49 -15.27 -4.85
CA THR A 558 12.47 -14.63 -3.96
C THR A 558 11.85 -13.93 -2.75
N HIS A 559 10.55 -14.10 -2.50
CA HIS A 559 9.81 -13.50 -1.40
C HIS A 559 9.84 -11.96 -1.39
N PRO A 560 9.57 -11.26 -2.51
CA PRO A 560 9.48 -9.81 -2.50
C PRO A 560 8.16 -9.33 -1.90
N ASP A 561 8.15 -8.10 -1.42
CA ASP A 561 6.91 -7.37 -1.16
C ASP A 561 6.20 -7.11 -2.50
N VAL A 562 5.03 -7.74 -2.70
CA VAL A 562 4.31 -7.72 -3.99
C VAL A 562 3.77 -6.34 -4.32
N SER A 563 3.54 -5.49 -3.33
CA SER A 563 3.10 -4.10 -3.52
C SER A 563 4.19 -3.17 -4.05
N GLN A 564 5.47 -3.56 -3.87
CA GLN A 564 6.63 -2.74 -4.22
C GLN A 564 7.30 -3.17 -5.54
N VAL A 565 6.91 -4.30 -6.11
CA VAL A 565 7.52 -4.80 -7.35
C VAL A 565 6.68 -4.41 -8.58
N SER A 566 7.36 -4.29 -9.72
CA SER A 566 6.63 -4.03 -10.97
C SER A 566 5.78 -5.24 -11.38
N PRO A 567 4.68 -5.06 -12.13
CA PRO A 567 3.86 -6.17 -12.66
C PRO A 567 4.67 -7.20 -13.47
N ARG A 568 5.73 -6.76 -14.14
CA ARG A 568 6.66 -7.64 -14.87
C ARG A 568 7.48 -8.51 -13.92
N GLN A 569 7.98 -7.93 -12.85
CA GLN A 569 8.75 -8.65 -11.83
C GLN A 569 7.86 -9.65 -11.10
N PHE A 570 6.66 -9.23 -10.66
CA PHE A 570 5.70 -10.11 -10.02
C PHE A 570 5.36 -11.32 -10.90
N ARG A 571 5.15 -11.09 -12.22
CA ARG A 571 4.96 -12.19 -13.18
C ARG A 571 6.13 -13.16 -13.21
N LEU A 572 7.37 -12.68 -13.17
CA LEU A 572 8.56 -13.53 -13.17
C LEU A 572 8.65 -14.35 -11.89
N GLU A 573 8.38 -13.73 -10.73
CA GLU A 573 8.35 -14.40 -9.43
C GLU A 573 7.35 -15.58 -9.41
N MET A 574 6.11 -15.33 -9.81
CA MET A 574 5.07 -16.34 -9.87
C MET A 574 5.41 -17.47 -10.84
N ASN A 575 5.80 -17.11 -12.07
CA ASN A 575 6.09 -18.09 -13.11
C ASN A 575 7.34 -18.94 -12.80
N ALA A 576 8.37 -18.38 -12.17
CA ALA A 576 9.58 -19.13 -11.82
C ALA A 576 9.26 -20.24 -10.79
N THR A 577 8.50 -19.91 -9.75
CA THR A 577 8.06 -20.88 -8.73
C THR A 577 7.17 -21.95 -9.34
N GLU A 578 6.21 -21.56 -10.17
CA GLU A 578 5.33 -22.52 -10.84
C GLU A 578 6.09 -23.47 -11.77
N ARG A 579 7.05 -22.96 -12.55
CA ARG A 579 7.90 -23.80 -13.41
C ARG A 579 8.77 -24.77 -12.61
N LEU A 580 9.20 -24.36 -11.42
CA LEU A 580 9.94 -25.25 -10.51
C LEU A 580 9.03 -26.42 -10.05
N PHE A 581 7.79 -26.14 -9.65
CA PHE A 581 6.82 -27.18 -9.26
C PHE A 581 6.54 -28.14 -10.43
N GLU A 582 6.26 -27.60 -11.60
CA GLU A 582 6.04 -28.41 -12.81
C GLU A 582 7.23 -29.30 -13.12
N ALA A 583 8.47 -28.77 -13.06
CA ALA A 583 9.67 -29.49 -13.42
C ALA A 583 10.04 -30.56 -12.39
N ARG A 584 9.95 -30.26 -11.09
CA ARG A 584 10.36 -31.16 -10.01
C ARG A 584 9.30 -32.16 -9.58
N LEU A 585 8.04 -31.77 -9.60
CA LEU A 585 6.93 -32.54 -9.05
C LEU A 585 5.96 -33.08 -10.12
N GLY A 586 5.98 -32.52 -11.33
CA GLY A 586 5.01 -32.83 -12.38
C GLY A 586 3.59 -32.35 -12.08
N VAL A 587 3.42 -31.41 -11.13
CA VAL A 587 2.16 -30.79 -10.77
C VAL A 587 2.25 -29.27 -10.86
N ARG A 588 1.12 -28.61 -10.96
CA ARG A 588 0.94 -27.17 -10.79
C ARG A 588 0.38 -26.88 -9.42
N SER A 589 0.46 -25.61 -8.98
CA SER A 589 -0.31 -25.14 -7.86
C SER A 589 -1.22 -23.97 -8.28
N LEU A 590 -2.46 -24.01 -7.86
CA LEU A 590 -3.43 -22.92 -8.04
C LEU A 590 -3.68 -22.17 -6.71
N LEU A 591 -2.90 -22.46 -5.68
CA LEU A 591 -2.93 -21.73 -4.41
C LEU A 591 -1.79 -20.69 -4.40
N PHE A 592 -2.11 -19.49 -4.02
CA PHE A 592 -1.15 -18.40 -3.89
C PHE A 592 -1.35 -17.69 -2.54
N ARG A 593 -0.27 -17.37 -1.87
CA ARG A 593 -0.29 -16.45 -0.74
C ARG A 593 0.75 -15.36 -0.99
N PRO A 594 0.38 -14.06 -0.93
CA PRO A 594 1.35 -12.99 -1.10
C PRO A 594 2.32 -12.98 0.09
N PRO A 595 3.63 -12.78 -0.17
CA PRO A 595 4.60 -12.54 0.88
C PRO A 595 4.16 -11.42 1.81
N TYR A 596 4.44 -11.59 3.09
CA TYR A 596 4.12 -10.60 4.11
C TYR A 596 2.63 -10.37 4.34
N ALA A 597 1.75 -11.13 3.78
CA ALA A 597 0.31 -10.86 3.77
C ALA A 597 -0.06 -9.48 3.16
N GLU A 598 0.85 -8.88 2.37
CA GLU A 598 0.58 -7.60 1.70
C GLU A 598 -0.58 -7.74 0.73
N ASP A 599 -1.49 -6.76 0.79
CA ASP A 599 -2.67 -6.68 -0.06
C ASP A 599 -3.51 -7.97 -0.10
N ILE A 600 -3.52 -8.72 1.01
CA ILE A 600 -4.33 -9.95 1.12
C ILE A 600 -5.82 -9.61 1.15
N GLU A 601 -6.18 -8.47 1.73
CA GLU A 601 -7.51 -7.88 1.75
C GLU A 601 -7.45 -6.45 1.21
N PRO A 602 -7.32 -6.26 -0.12
CA PRO A 602 -7.22 -4.95 -0.71
C PRO A 602 -8.48 -4.11 -0.48
N GLU A 603 -8.29 -2.86 -0.08
CA GLU A 603 -9.37 -1.90 0.13
C GLU A 603 -9.52 -0.94 -1.05
N THR A 604 -8.51 -0.85 -1.91
CA THR A 604 -8.47 0.08 -3.03
C THR A 604 -8.04 -0.60 -4.34
N PRO A 605 -8.43 -0.06 -5.51
CA PRO A 605 -8.13 -0.63 -6.81
C PRO A 605 -6.64 -0.87 -7.11
N ASP A 606 -5.75 -0.05 -6.59
CA ASP A 606 -4.30 -0.21 -6.79
C ASP A 606 -3.73 -1.39 -5.98
N GLN A 607 -4.34 -1.72 -4.85
CA GLN A 607 -3.98 -2.90 -4.04
C GLN A 607 -4.52 -4.21 -4.66
N VAL A 608 -5.56 -4.14 -5.51
CA VAL A 608 -6.14 -5.32 -6.17
C VAL A 608 -5.22 -5.90 -7.26
N ALA A 609 -4.30 -5.13 -7.81
CA ALA A 609 -3.53 -5.52 -8.99
C ALA A 609 -2.80 -6.88 -8.87
N PRO A 610 -2.15 -7.26 -7.75
CA PRO A 610 -1.57 -8.59 -7.58
C PRO A 610 -2.62 -9.71 -7.59
N LEU A 611 -3.75 -9.52 -6.90
CA LEU A 611 -4.85 -10.48 -6.82
C LEU A 611 -5.53 -10.67 -8.19
N LEU A 612 -5.74 -9.59 -8.93
CA LEU A 612 -6.29 -9.64 -10.28
C LEU A 612 -5.38 -10.48 -11.19
N PHE A 613 -4.08 -10.21 -11.15
CA PHE A 613 -3.10 -10.95 -11.96
C PHE A 613 -3.15 -12.46 -11.72
N VAL A 614 -3.25 -12.90 -10.46
CA VAL A 614 -3.31 -14.33 -10.11
C VAL A 614 -4.69 -14.92 -10.39
N SER A 615 -5.78 -14.17 -10.11
CA SER A 615 -7.15 -14.60 -10.38
C SER A 615 -7.41 -14.85 -11.87
N GLU A 616 -6.92 -13.98 -12.77
CA GLU A 616 -7.00 -14.16 -14.23
C GLU A 616 -6.32 -15.46 -14.72
N ARG A 617 -5.43 -16.03 -13.91
CA ARG A 617 -4.69 -17.26 -14.18
C ARG A 617 -5.25 -18.46 -13.46
N GLY A 618 -6.38 -18.30 -12.79
CA GLY A 618 -7.09 -19.37 -12.09
C GLY A 618 -6.53 -19.68 -10.69
N TYR A 619 -5.65 -18.87 -10.14
CA TYR A 619 -5.22 -19.01 -8.76
C TYR A 619 -6.28 -18.52 -7.78
N TYR A 620 -6.25 -19.13 -6.61
CA TYR A 620 -6.91 -18.66 -5.40
C TYR A 620 -5.88 -17.96 -4.51
N THR A 621 -6.17 -16.75 -4.08
CA THR A 621 -5.36 -16.08 -3.06
C THR A 621 -5.82 -16.55 -1.69
N ILE A 622 -4.89 -17.07 -0.90
CA ILE A 622 -5.19 -17.67 0.40
C ILE A 622 -4.80 -16.70 1.51
N GLY A 623 -5.81 -16.20 2.19
CA GLY A 623 -5.66 -15.38 3.39
C GLY A 623 -5.43 -16.22 4.65
N MET A 624 -5.56 -15.58 5.80
CA MET A 624 -5.52 -16.19 7.13
C MET A 624 -6.39 -15.37 8.10
N GLY A 625 -7.17 -16.05 8.90
CA GLY A 625 -7.91 -15.41 9.99
C GLY A 625 -7.23 -15.58 11.34
N ILE A 626 -6.33 -16.56 11.46
CA ILE A 626 -5.63 -16.84 12.72
C ILE A 626 -4.12 -16.72 12.50
N ASP A 627 -3.53 -15.60 12.95
CA ASP A 627 -2.08 -15.38 12.99
C ASP A 627 -1.57 -15.38 14.44
N PRO A 628 -0.83 -16.40 14.87
CA PRO A 628 -0.23 -16.43 16.19
C PRO A 628 1.02 -15.57 16.33
N ASN A 629 1.48 -14.92 15.25
CA ASN A 629 2.74 -14.19 15.17
C ASN A 629 3.97 -15.05 15.55
N ASP A 630 4.01 -16.30 15.11
CA ASP A 630 5.09 -17.24 15.43
C ASP A 630 6.45 -16.77 14.90
N TRP A 631 6.44 -15.97 13.83
CA TRP A 631 7.61 -15.34 13.23
C TRP A 631 8.31 -14.34 14.16
N GLN A 632 7.61 -13.80 15.18
CA GLN A 632 8.18 -12.90 16.20
C GLN A 632 8.79 -13.65 17.38
N THR A 633 8.72 -14.97 17.40
CA THR A 633 9.17 -15.83 18.52
C THR A 633 8.58 -15.43 19.90
N PRO A 634 7.22 -15.33 20.01
CA PRO A 634 6.56 -14.80 21.22
C PRO A 634 6.53 -15.75 22.42
N GLY A 635 7.01 -16.95 22.25
CA GLY A 635 6.92 -18.07 23.23
C GLY A 635 5.94 -19.15 22.79
N VAL A 636 6.26 -20.42 23.14
CA VAL A 636 5.45 -21.58 22.74
C VAL A 636 4.01 -21.47 23.22
N ASP A 637 3.81 -21.11 24.50
CA ASP A 637 2.47 -20.98 25.08
C ASP A 637 1.66 -19.87 24.41
N ALA A 638 2.30 -18.73 24.06
CA ALA A 638 1.64 -17.62 23.39
C ALA A 638 1.17 -18.00 21.97
N ILE A 639 1.95 -18.79 21.23
CA ILE A 639 1.56 -19.33 19.92
C ILE A 639 0.31 -20.20 20.08
N ILE A 640 0.34 -21.14 21.05
CA ILE A 640 -0.79 -22.03 21.31
C ILE A 640 -2.04 -21.26 21.70
N ASP A 641 -1.94 -20.34 22.66
CA ASP A 641 -3.08 -19.58 23.20
C ASP A 641 -3.75 -18.71 22.12
N ARG A 642 -2.96 -18.06 21.27
CA ARG A 642 -3.50 -17.24 20.17
C ARG A 642 -4.29 -18.07 19.16
N ILE A 643 -3.76 -19.24 18.78
CA ILE A 643 -4.48 -20.16 17.88
C ILE A 643 -5.75 -20.68 18.53
N MET A 644 -5.68 -21.09 19.81
CA MET A 644 -6.85 -21.62 20.52
C MET A 644 -7.93 -20.57 20.70
N THR A 645 -7.54 -19.33 20.95
CA THR A 645 -8.46 -18.18 21.07
C THR A 645 -9.08 -17.84 19.72
N GLY A 646 -8.28 -17.71 18.68
CA GLY A 646 -8.76 -17.40 17.31
C GLY A 646 -9.76 -18.47 16.81
N ALA A 647 -9.45 -19.74 17.02
CA ALA A 647 -10.34 -20.84 16.68
C ALA A 647 -11.66 -20.81 17.49
N ALA A 648 -11.60 -20.43 18.77
CA ALA A 648 -12.79 -20.36 19.63
C ALA A 648 -13.70 -19.18 19.32
N THR A 649 -13.14 -18.04 18.93
CA THR A 649 -13.89 -16.83 18.56
C THR A 649 -14.43 -16.87 17.13
N GLY A 650 -13.96 -17.82 16.30
CA GLY A 650 -14.43 -17.98 14.91
C GLY A 650 -13.96 -16.89 13.96
N VAL A 651 -12.85 -16.21 14.29
CA VAL A 651 -12.27 -15.15 13.42
C VAL A 651 -11.75 -15.72 12.10
N GLY A 652 -11.50 -17.05 12.00
CA GLY A 652 -11.07 -17.70 10.77
C GLY A 652 -10.94 -19.20 10.89
N GLN A 653 -10.66 -19.85 9.77
CA GLN A 653 -10.45 -21.31 9.66
C GLN A 653 -9.09 -21.66 9.04
N ILE A 654 -8.27 -20.66 8.70
CA ILE A 654 -6.90 -20.83 8.20
C ILE A 654 -5.91 -20.26 9.22
N VAL A 655 -5.02 -21.12 9.71
CA VAL A 655 -3.96 -20.77 10.66
C VAL A 655 -2.67 -20.50 9.88
N LEU A 656 -2.09 -19.33 10.07
CA LEU A 656 -0.76 -18.99 9.56
C LEU A 656 0.31 -19.46 10.52
N LEU A 657 1.26 -20.24 10.02
CA LEU A 657 2.50 -20.64 10.68
C LEU A 657 3.64 -20.51 9.67
N HIS A 658 4.88 -20.63 10.14
CA HIS A 658 6.05 -20.58 9.26
C HIS A 658 6.97 -21.79 9.54
N ASP A 659 7.51 -22.38 8.45
CA ASP A 659 8.50 -23.45 8.53
C ASP A 659 9.90 -23.01 8.08
N SER A 660 10.07 -21.70 7.78
CA SER A 660 11.35 -21.08 7.39
C SER A 660 11.35 -19.56 7.72
N GLY A 661 12.31 -18.81 7.20
CA GLY A 661 12.38 -17.35 7.35
C GLY A 661 12.90 -16.85 8.70
N GLY A 662 13.57 -17.70 9.50
CA GLY A 662 14.15 -17.34 10.79
C GLY A 662 14.17 -18.50 11.78
N ASP A 663 14.25 -18.22 13.10
CA ASP A 663 14.15 -19.24 14.14
C ASP A 663 12.69 -19.69 14.30
N ARG A 664 12.43 -20.98 14.00
CA ARG A 664 11.12 -21.61 14.08
C ARG A 664 11.06 -22.71 15.16
N THR A 665 12.03 -22.71 16.07
CA THR A 665 12.10 -23.68 17.17
C THR A 665 10.82 -23.67 18.00
N GLN A 666 10.24 -22.48 18.24
CA GLN A 666 9.00 -22.33 19.00
C GLN A 666 7.79 -22.87 18.23
N THR A 667 7.71 -22.63 16.94
CA THR A 667 6.65 -23.17 16.05
C THR A 667 6.67 -24.70 16.06
N VAL A 668 7.86 -25.31 15.88
CA VAL A 668 8.04 -26.77 15.96
C VAL A 668 7.61 -27.32 17.31
N ALA A 669 8.00 -26.65 18.40
CA ALA A 669 7.66 -27.08 19.75
C ALA A 669 6.17 -26.95 20.09
N ALA A 670 5.49 -25.93 19.54
CA ALA A 670 4.07 -25.68 19.76
C ALA A 670 3.15 -26.62 18.96
N LEU A 671 3.60 -27.07 17.79
CA LEU A 671 2.76 -27.78 16.82
C LEU A 671 2.02 -29.03 17.38
N PRO A 672 2.65 -29.94 18.17
CA PRO A 672 1.92 -31.06 18.74
C PRO A 672 0.73 -30.65 19.62
N ALA A 673 0.94 -29.65 20.49
CA ALA A 673 -0.10 -29.12 21.37
C ALA A 673 -1.20 -28.37 20.62
N ILE A 674 -0.86 -27.67 19.54
CA ILE A 674 -1.83 -27.01 18.64
C ILE A 674 -2.77 -28.06 18.04
N ILE A 675 -2.22 -29.12 17.44
CA ILE A 675 -3.01 -30.18 16.80
C ILE A 675 -3.94 -30.86 17.81
N ASP A 676 -3.39 -31.28 18.97
CA ASP A 676 -4.16 -31.94 20.00
C ASP A 676 -5.23 -31.02 20.61
N GLY A 677 -4.90 -29.74 20.86
CA GLY A 677 -5.81 -28.76 21.44
C GLY A 677 -6.97 -28.40 20.51
N LEU A 678 -6.74 -28.30 19.21
CA LEU A 678 -7.79 -28.08 18.21
C LEU A 678 -8.74 -29.29 18.13
N ARG A 679 -8.19 -30.52 18.11
CA ARG A 679 -9.00 -31.74 18.10
C ARG A 679 -9.84 -31.89 19.35
N GLN A 680 -9.29 -31.58 20.52
CA GLN A 680 -10.04 -31.60 21.80
C GLN A 680 -11.23 -30.62 21.80
N ARG A 681 -11.13 -29.54 21.07
CA ARG A 681 -12.21 -28.56 20.87
C ARG A 681 -13.19 -28.93 19.74
N GLY A 682 -13.00 -30.12 19.15
CA GLY A 682 -13.87 -30.67 18.11
C GLY A 682 -13.58 -30.17 16.70
N PHE A 683 -12.42 -29.55 16.47
CA PHE A 683 -12.02 -29.18 15.11
C PHE A 683 -11.45 -30.37 14.35
N THR A 684 -11.79 -30.46 13.06
CA THR A 684 -11.18 -31.39 12.11
C THR A 684 -10.13 -30.63 11.30
N LEU A 685 -8.87 -31.10 11.37
CA LEU A 685 -7.81 -30.55 10.55
C LEU A 685 -7.95 -30.98 9.10
N VAL A 686 -7.89 -30.04 8.18
CA VAL A 686 -8.08 -30.24 6.75
C VAL A 686 -7.05 -29.45 5.95
N THR A 687 -6.97 -29.67 4.64
CA THR A 687 -6.21 -28.83 3.73
C THR A 687 -7.06 -27.68 3.19
N VAL A 688 -6.43 -26.69 2.55
CA VAL A 688 -7.12 -25.55 1.96
C VAL A 688 -8.11 -26.00 0.87
N SER A 689 -7.78 -27.00 0.04
CA SER A 689 -8.72 -27.54 -0.97
C SER A 689 -10.00 -28.06 -0.36
N THR A 690 -9.89 -28.70 0.83
CA THR A 690 -11.06 -29.23 1.56
C THR A 690 -11.97 -28.10 2.08
N LEU A 691 -11.40 -26.98 2.56
CA LEU A 691 -12.17 -25.77 2.89
C LEU A 691 -12.87 -25.17 1.68
N LEU A 692 -12.23 -25.22 0.51
CA LEU A 692 -12.83 -24.81 -0.76
C LEU A 692 -13.91 -25.78 -1.27
N GLY A 693 -14.02 -26.98 -0.68
CA GLY A 693 -14.95 -28.02 -1.13
C GLY A 693 -14.56 -28.64 -2.48
N VAL A 694 -13.27 -28.62 -2.84
CA VAL A 694 -12.73 -29.18 -4.08
C VAL A 694 -11.70 -30.28 -3.80
N PRO A 695 -11.49 -31.24 -4.70
CA PRO A 695 -10.45 -32.24 -4.53
C PRO A 695 -9.06 -31.61 -4.69
N ARG A 696 -8.04 -32.24 -4.07
CA ARG A 696 -6.64 -31.80 -4.13
C ARG A 696 -6.14 -31.57 -5.56
N GLU A 697 -6.52 -32.42 -6.48
CA GLU A 697 -6.16 -32.37 -7.89
C GLU A 697 -6.72 -31.12 -8.60
N ALA A 698 -7.76 -30.50 -8.06
CA ALA A 698 -8.31 -29.25 -8.59
C ALA A 698 -7.41 -28.06 -8.28
N VAL A 699 -6.73 -28.07 -7.13
CA VAL A 699 -5.78 -27.01 -6.72
C VAL A 699 -4.32 -27.38 -7.04
N MET A 700 -4.03 -28.66 -7.25
CA MET A 700 -2.72 -29.19 -7.65
C MET A 700 -2.85 -30.12 -8.90
N PRO A 701 -3.29 -29.58 -10.05
CA PRO A 701 -3.49 -30.40 -11.24
C PRO A 701 -2.15 -30.94 -11.79
N PRO A 702 -2.15 -32.19 -12.30
CA PRO A 702 -0.96 -32.73 -12.95
C PRO A 702 -0.64 -31.99 -14.24
N VAL A 703 0.65 -31.89 -14.56
CA VAL A 703 1.12 -31.25 -15.79
C VAL A 703 0.73 -32.10 -17.01
N PRO A 704 0.13 -31.46 -18.04
CA PRO A 704 -0.24 -32.17 -19.26
C PRO A 704 0.96 -32.86 -19.93
N PRO A 705 0.81 -34.11 -20.44
CA PRO A 705 1.94 -34.82 -21.08
C PRO A 705 2.56 -34.06 -22.26
N SER A 706 1.78 -33.23 -22.95
CA SER A 706 2.22 -32.42 -24.09
C SER A 706 3.30 -31.35 -23.75
N THR A 707 3.40 -30.97 -22.49
CA THR A 707 4.35 -29.94 -22.02
C THR A 707 5.59 -30.52 -21.36
N ARG A 708 5.69 -31.84 -21.17
CA ARG A 708 6.81 -32.50 -20.46
C ARG A 708 8.18 -32.22 -21.07
N TRP A 709 8.29 -32.08 -22.40
CA TRP A 709 9.56 -31.76 -23.05
C TRP A 709 10.09 -30.36 -22.66
N LEU A 710 9.19 -29.36 -22.42
CA LEU A 710 9.57 -28.05 -21.92
C LEU A 710 10.10 -28.14 -20.49
N LEU A 711 9.55 -29.07 -19.70
CA LEU A 711 9.96 -29.26 -18.31
C LEU A 711 11.36 -29.82 -18.17
N THR A 712 11.74 -30.76 -19.08
CA THR A 712 13.11 -31.28 -19.11
C THR A 712 14.14 -30.17 -19.39
N GLY A 713 13.79 -29.20 -20.23
CA GLY A 713 14.62 -28.02 -20.49
C GLY A 713 14.69 -27.06 -19.28
N ALA A 714 13.55 -26.84 -18.59
CA ALA A 714 13.48 -26.01 -17.39
C ALA A 714 14.28 -26.64 -16.23
N ASP A 715 14.13 -27.94 -16.01
CA ASP A 715 14.88 -28.68 -14.99
C ASP A 715 16.40 -28.62 -15.22
N ALA A 716 16.84 -28.85 -16.47
CA ALA A 716 18.24 -28.71 -16.86
C ALA A 716 18.77 -27.28 -16.61
N ALA A 717 17.93 -26.29 -16.77
CA ALA A 717 18.32 -24.90 -16.56
C ALA A 717 18.41 -24.53 -15.07
N PHE A 718 17.49 -24.98 -14.22
CA PHE A 718 17.61 -24.84 -12.76
C PHE A 718 18.87 -25.55 -12.24
N LEU A 719 19.17 -26.76 -12.73
CA LEU A 719 20.42 -27.47 -12.41
C LEU A 719 21.67 -26.70 -12.88
N ALA A 720 21.62 -26.10 -14.08
CA ALA A 720 22.73 -25.33 -14.61
C ALA A 720 22.97 -24.01 -13.84
N THR A 721 21.90 -23.32 -13.41
CA THR A 721 22.03 -22.10 -12.60
C THR A 721 22.54 -22.43 -11.19
N GLY A 722 22.08 -23.49 -10.56
CA GLY A 722 22.61 -23.98 -9.28
C GLY A 722 24.06 -24.37 -9.35
N ALA A 723 24.48 -25.12 -10.40
CA ALA A 723 25.88 -25.47 -10.64
C ALA A 723 26.73 -24.21 -10.92
N GLY A 724 26.22 -23.23 -11.63
CA GLY A 724 26.85 -21.95 -11.89
C GLY A 724 27.09 -21.14 -10.62
N ASP A 725 26.10 -21.06 -9.73
CA ASP A 725 26.22 -20.38 -8.44
C ASP A 725 27.26 -21.09 -7.53
N ALA A 726 27.22 -22.41 -7.46
CA ALA A 726 28.21 -23.20 -6.71
C ALA A 726 29.63 -22.96 -7.25
N LEU A 727 29.80 -22.89 -8.56
CA LEU A 727 31.11 -22.59 -9.20
C LEU A 727 31.56 -21.16 -8.87
N LEU A 728 30.67 -20.18 -8.92
CA LEU A 728 30.97 -18.79 -8.56
C LEU A 728 31.39 -18.66 -7.10
N ARG A 729 30.70 -19.31 -6.17
CA ARG A 729 31.07 -19.36 -4.73
C ARG A 729 32.44 -19.99 -4.53
N LEU A 730 32.70 -21.09 -5.22
CA LEU A 730 34.02 -21.76 -5.18
C LEU A 730 35.13 -20.84 -5.70
N MET A 731 34.91 -20.16 -6.85
CA MET A 731 35.85 -19.20 -7.40
C MET A 731 36.06 -17.99 -6.46
N PHE A 732 35.03 -17.51 -5.80
CA PHE A 732 35.13 -16.44 -4.83
C PHE A 732 35.96 -16.86 -3.60
N LEU A 733 35.70 -18.06 -3.05
CA LEU A 733 36.46 -18.62 -1.94
C LEU A 733 37.94 -18.83 -2.33
N LEU A 734 38.21 -19.38 -3.52
CA LEU A 734 39.57 -19.51 -4.05
C LEU A 734 40.26 -18.16 -4.20
N GLY A 735 39.53 -17.13 -4.67
CA GLY A 735 40.03 -15.77 -4.75
C GLY A 735 40.42 -15.19 -3.38
N ILE A 736 39.58 -15.40 -2.35
CA ILE A 736 39.90 -15.02 -0.97
C ILE A 736 41.14 -15.74 -0.46
N VAL A 737 41.20 -17.08 -0.61
CA VAL A 737 42.36 -17.89 -0.16
C VAL A 737 43.65 -17.44 -0.84
N LEU A 738 43.62 -17.25 -2.16
CA LEU A 738 44.78 -16.76 -2.92
C LEU A 738 45.17 -15.32 -2.50
N GLY A 739 44.22 -14.47 -2.23
CA GLY A 739 44.44 -13.13 -1.69
C GLY A 739 45.15 -13.14 -0.32
N LEU A 740 44.67 -14.00 0.57
CA LEU A 740 45.28 -14.19 1.89
C LEU A 740 46.70 -14.77 1.81
N LEU A 741 46.91 -15.78 0.95
CA LEU A 741 48.25 -16.35 0.70
C LEU A 741 49.19 -15.29 0.13
N ARG A 742 48.72 -14.46 -0.79
CA ARG A 742 49.51 -13.34 -1.33
C ARG A 742 49.86 -12.34 -0.23
N LEU A 743 48.91 -11.96 0.60
CA LEU A 743 49.15 -11.05 1.72
C LEU A 743 50.17 -11.64 2.70
N LEU A 744 50.01 -12.90 3.08
CA LEU A 744 50.95 -13.62 3.94
C LEU A 744 52.34 -13.61 3.34
N THR A 745 52.46 -13.92 2.04
CA THR A 745 53.74 -13.89 1.32
C THR A 745 54.41 -12.52 1.36
N ILE A 746 53.66 -11.47 1.14
CA ILE A 746 54.13 -10.08 1.22
C ILE A 746 54.60 -9.76 2.65
N CYS A 747 53.84 -10.14 3.68
CA CYS A 747 54.22 -9.94 5.07
C CYS A 747 55.52 -10.69 5.42
N VAL A 748 55.62 -11.95 5.01
CA VAL A 748 56.88 -12.77 5.22
C VAL A 748 58.07 -12.12 4.53
N LEU A 749 57.93 -11.70 3.27
CA LEU A 749 59.00 -11.03 2.53
C LEU A 749 59.39 -9.69 3.18
N ALA A 750 58.42 -8.90 3.68
CA ALA A 750 58.68 -7.65 4.39
C ALA A 750 59.46 -7.89 5.69
N VAL A 751 59.12 -8.94 6.45
CA VAL A 751 59.85 -9.34 7.66
C VAL A 751 61.27 -9.81 7.31
N LEU A 752 61.42 -10.63 6.28
CA LEU A 752 62.73 -11.11 5.82
C LEU A 752 63.61 -9.96 5.30
N GLN A 753 63.05 -8.95 4.65
CA GLN A 753 63.76 -7.73 4.28
C GLN A 753 64.29 -6.94 5.49
N LYS A 754 63.45 -6.81 6.55
CA LYS A 754 63.86 -6.15 7.80
C LYS A 754 64.96 -6.91 8.56
N LEU A 755 65.01 -8.23 8.43
CA LEU A 755 66.00 -9.09 9.07
C LEU A 755 67.33 -9.21 8.28
N ARG A 756 67.41 -8.67 7.09
CA ARG A 756 68.72 -8.66 6.33
C ARG A 756 69.67 -7.63 6.97
N PRO A 757 70.87 -8.06 7.43
CA PRO A 757 71.84 -7.13 7.98
C PRO A 757 72.31 -6.13 6.92
N HIS A 758 72.29 -4.85 7.26
CA HIS A 758 72.84 -3.80 6.41
C HIS A 758 74.31 -4.12 6.12
N ARG A 759 74.67 -4.52 4.90
CA ARG A 759 76.06 -4.53 4.43
C ARG A 759 76.44 -3.06 4.28
N VAL A 760 77.26 -2.60 5.21
CA VAL A 760 77.95 -1.32 5.12
C VAL A 760 78.85 -1.38 3.87
N PRO A 761 78.85 -0.44 2.92
CA PRO A 761 79.77 -0.39 1.82
C PRO A 761 81.17 -0.14 2.38
N ARG A 762 82.13 -1.05 2.11
CA ARG A 762 83.57 -0.80 2.36
C ARG A 762 84.06 0.32 1.42
N ALA A 763 84.46 1.43 2.02
CA ALA A 763 85.09 2.52 1.31
C ALA A 763 86.38 1.97 0.57
N ALA A 764 86.37 2.13 -0.74
CA ALA A 764 87.56 1.88 -1.53
C ALA A 764 88.62 2.91 -1.21
N GLY A 765 89.74 2.46 -0.68
CA GLY A 765 90.88 3.30 -0.34
C GLY A 765 91.47 4.01 -1.55
N ALA A 766 91.74 5.30 -1.37
CA ALA A 766 92.52 6.08 -2.32
C ALA A 766 93.91 5.61 -2.43
N ALA A 767 94.31 5.16 -3.66
CA ALA A 767 95.74 4.97 -4.01
C ALA A 767 96.23 6.25 -4.71
N GLY A 768 97.28 6.86 -4.15
CA GLY A 768 97.83 8.10 -4.59
C GLY A 768 98.53 8.00 -5.98
N ILE A 769 98.45 9.09 -6.67
CA ILE A 769 99.28 9.32 -7.88
C ILE A 769 100.52 10.13 -7.41
N ALA A 770 101.66 9.56 -7.52
CA ALA A 770 102.93 10.31 -7.51
C ALA A 770 103.39 10.51 -8.98
N GLY A 771 103.71 11.78 -9.26
CA GLY A 771 104.05 12.28 -10.56
C GLY A 771 105.39 11.85 -11.10
N THR A 772 105.69 12.21 -12.35
CA THR A 772 106.89 12.93 -12.78
C THR A 772 106.80 13.23 -14.27
N ALA A 773 107.19 14.45 -14.56
CA ALA A 773 107.72 15.05 -15.79
C ALA A 773 106.75 15.15 -16.98
#